data_ee21c70c4aa0dbfe2ceeea8b86b09101
#
_entry.id   ee21c70c4aa0dbfe2ceeea8b86b09101
#
_cell.length_a   1.000
_cell.length_b   1.000
_cell.length_c   1.000
_cell.angle_alpha   90.00
_cell.angle_beta   90.00
_cell.angle_gamma   90.00
#
_symmetry.space_group_name_H-M   'P 1'
#
loop_
_entity.id
_entity.type
_entity.pdbx_description
1 polymer ?
#
loop_
_entity_poly.entity_id
_entity_poly.type
_entity_poly.pdbx_seq_one_letter_code
_entity_poly.pdbx_strand_id
1 'polypeptide(L)'
;MADVKRVYTFGNKEAEGNGKMRELLGGKGANLAEMNLIGIPVPPGFTITTEVCSEYYAQGREKVVGLLRPEVEKAMKNIEKLTGMKFGDKEMPLLVSVRSGARASMPGMMDTILNLGMNDQAVEAVAKRTGNPRFAWDSYRRFVQMYGDVVLGMKPASKEEHDPFEELIDAQKEKRGVKNDTDLTTDDLKELVHNFKAAVKKQTGEDFPANPWDQLWGAICAVFGSWMNERAILYRKLNNIPAEWGTAVSVQAMVFGNMGDNSATGVAFSRDAATGENLFNGEYLINAQGEDVVAGIRTPQQITIEGSRRWAKAQNVSEAERRSKYPSLEEVMPAVYKELNEIQHHLEQYFKDMQDIEFTIQDGKLWMLQCRNGKRTGAAMVKIAMDMLREGLIDEKTAVLRCEPAKLDELLHPVFDKTAMKNAKVIVKGLPASPGAATGPVVFFAEDAEKMLKEKNQRAILVRIETSPEDLKGMLDAAGILTARGGMTSHAAVVARGMGKCCVSGAGELQIDYKTRTIRVNGYEIKEGDWISLNGSTGEVYLGQVATQAADLSGDFGQLMELARKYSVLKVRANADTPKDAAQAFMFGAEGIGLCRTEHMFFEGDRIKAVREMILADDEAGRRVALAKLLPMQRSDFEGLFKAMQGHPVTVRLLDPPLHAVSYTHLTLP
;
A
#
# COMPACT_ATOMS: atom_id res chain seq x y z
N MET A 1 4.46 -34.62 27.02
CA MET A 1 4.36 -33.67 25.90
C MET A 1 5.38 -32.59 26.18
N ALA A 2 6.30 -32.28 25.28
CA ALA A 2 7.23 -31.18 25.50
C ALA A 2 6.43 -29.89 25.70
N ASP A 3 6.80 -29.11 26.71
CA ASP A 3 6.18 -27.83 27.01
C ASP A 3 6.37 -26.90 25.78
N VAL A 4 5.30 -26.63 25.04
CA VAL A 4 5.34 -25.75 23.86
C VAL A 4 5.50 -24.32 24.35
N LYS A 5 6.64 -23.70 24.05
CA LYS A 5 6.91 -22.32 24.41
C LYS A 5 6.04 -21.38 23.58
N ARG A 6 5.25 -20.54 24.25
CA ARG A 6 4.29 -19.62 23.62
C ARG A 6 4.68 -18.14 23.72
N VAL A 7 5.61 -17.80 24.61
CA VAL A 7 6.01 -16.42 24.89
C VAL A 7 7.51 -16.25 24.76
N TYR A 8 7.94 -15.27 23.99
CA TYR A 8 9.33 -14.97 23.66
C TYR A 8 9.69 -13.55 24.07
N THR A 9 10.62 -13.41 25.03
CA THR A 9 11.04 -12.12 25.59
C THR A 9 12.15 -11.48 24.74
N PHE A 10 12.23 -10.15 24.77
CA PHE A 10 13.31 -9.33 24.22
C PHE A 10 13.54 -8.08 25.07
N GLY A 11 14.77 -7.60 25.12
CA GLY A 11 15.18 -6.40 25.85
C GLY A 11 16.66 -6.43 26.20
N ASN A 12 17.28 -5.26 26.34
CA ASN A 12 18.67 -5.10 26.76
C ASN A 12 19.69 -5.91 25.93
N LYS A 13 19.53 -5.90 24.59
CA LYS A 13 20.38 -6.62 23.63
C LYS A 13 20.28 -8.15 23.69
N GLU A 14 19.28 -8.67 24.39
CA GLU A 14 18.98 -10.09 24.49
C GLU A 14 17.59 -10.38 23.95
N ALA A 15 17.40 -11.50 23.26
CA ALA A 15 16.10 -11.97 22.79
C ALA A 15 16.06 -13.48 22.72
N GLU A 16 14.92 -14.06 23.06
CA GLU A 16 14.68 -15.51 22.95
C GLU A 16 14.28 -15.91 21.51
N GLY A 17 13.80 -14.95 20.71
CA GLY A 17 13.52 -15.09 19.28
C GLY A 17 14.53 -14.37 18.40
N ASN A 18 14.37 -14.50 17.07
CA ASN A 18 15.19 -13.80 16.06
C ASN A 18 14.41 -13.55 14.76
N GLY A 19 15.03 -12.86 13.81
CA GLY A 19 14.43 -12.46 12.53
C GLY A 19 13.99 -13.62 11.62
N LYS A 20 14.53 -14.83 11.81
CA LYS A 20 14.15 -16.03 11.03
C LYS A 20 12.84 -16.66 11.52
N MET A 21 12.38 -16.30 12.72
CA MET A 21 11.19 -16.88 13.34
C MET A 21 9.89 -16.13 12.94
N ARG A 22 9.82 -15.62 11.73
CA ARG A 22 8.68 -14.84 11.24
C ARG A 22 7.35 -15.60 11.26
N GLU A 23 7.39 -16.89 11.00
CA GLU A 23 6.19 -17.71 11.04
C GLU A 23 5.60 -17.80 12.44
N LEU A 24 6.45 -17.85 13.45
CA LEU A 24 6.07 -18.03 14.83
C LEU A 24 5.80 -16.69 15.55
N LEU A 25 6.66 -15.69 15.36
CA LEU A 25 6.60 -14.41 16.08
C LEU A 25 5.88 -13.31 15.28
N GLY A 26 5.45 -13.60 14.05
CA GLY A 26 5.00 -12.60 13.12
C GLY A 26 6.13 -11.68 12.64
N GLY A 27 5.87 -10.85 11.65
CA GLY A 27 6.88 -9.94 11.11
C GLY A 27 7.38 -8.92 12.15
N LYS A 28 6.46 -8.39 12.96
CA LYS A 28 6.80 -7.37 13.99
C LYS A 28 7.62 -7.97 15.13
N GLY A 29 7.16 -9.09 15.72
CA GLY A 29 7.86 -9.72 16.85
C GLY A 29 9.24 -10.23 16.47
N ALA A 30 9.40 -10.84 15.29
CA ALA A 30 10.68 -11.30 14.78
C ALA A 30 11.68 -10.14 14.58
N ASN A 31 11.22 -9.01 13.99
CA ASN A 31 12.07 -7.86 13.77
C ASN A 31 12.42 -7.10 15.07
N LEU A 32 11.51 -7.03 16.05
CA LEU A 32 11.81 -6.47 17.38
C LEU A 32 12.91 -7.28 18.09
N ALA A 33 12.80 -8.61 18.05
CA ALA A 33 13.83 -9.50 18.59
C ALA A 33 15.18 -9.30 17.88
N GLU A 34 15.18 -9.27 16.54
CA GLU A 34 16.39 -9.09 15.74
C GLU A 34 17.06 -7.75 15.97
N MET A 35 16.31 -6.63 15.94
CA MET A 35 16.84 -5.30 16.25
C MET A 35 17.52 -5.26 17.62
N ASN A 36 16.91 -5.93 18.59
CA ASN A 36 17.46 -5.98 19.94
C ASN A 36 18.78 -6.77 20.00
N LEU A 37 18.86 -7.92 19.28
CA LEU A 37 20.08 -8.74 19.18
C LEU A 37 21.25 -8.02 18.51
N ILE A 38 20.98 -7.17 17.52
CA ILE A 38 22.01 -6.38 16.83
C ILE A 38 22.32 -5.06 17.53
N GLY A 39 21.81 -4.85 18.74
CA GLY A 39 22.17 -3.73 19.61
C GLY A 39 21.40 -2.43 19.38
N ILE A 40 20.34 -2.44 18.59
CA ILE A 40 19.46 -1.29 18.35
C ILE A 40 18.62 -1.02 19.63
N PRO A 41 18.42 0.24 20.03
CA PRO A 41 17.62 0.56 21.21
C PRO A 41 16.14 0.30 20.98
N VAL A 42 15.65 -0.81 21.51
CA VAL A 42 14.25 -1.26 21.43
C VAL A 42 13.68 -1.31 22.85
N PRO A 43 12.50 -0.74 23.13
CA PRO A 43 11.86 -0.91 24.44
C PRO A 43 11.63 -2.39 24.74
N PRO A 44 11.90 -2.87 25.96
CA PRO A 44 11.76 -4.29 26.30
C PRO A 44 10.32 -4.75 26.17
N GLY A 45 10.14 -6.02 25.83
CA GLY A 45 8.84 -6.61 25.62
C GLY A 45 8.86 -8.12 25.50
N PHE A 46 7.74 -8.68 25.07
CA PHE A 46 7.61 -10.07 24.69
C PHE A 46 6.60 -10.25 23.57
N THR A 47 6.71 -11.35 22.85
CA THR A 47 5.79 -11.72 21.78
C THR A 47 5.12 -13.05 22.10
N ILE A 48 3.80 -13.08 22.05
CA ILE A 48 2.98 -14.29 22.08
C ILE A 48 2.84 -14.79 20.65
N THR A 49 3.06 -16.08 20.41
CA THR A 49 3.20 -16.65 19.06
C THR A 49 1.91 -16.66 18.25
N THR A 50 2.06 -16.75 16.92
CA THR A 50 0.92 -16.88 15.98
C THR A 50 0.11 -18.14 16.22
N GLU A 51 0.74 -19.22 16.71
CA GLU A 51 0.08 -20.51 17.01
C GLU A 51 -0.97 -20.35 18.11
N VAL A 52 -0.72 -19.47 19.06
CA VAL A 52 -1.69 -19.17 20.13
C VAL A 52 -2.97 -18.54 19.59
N CYS A 53 -2.89 -17.77 18.51
CA CYS A 53 -4.09 -17.26 17.82
C CYS A 53 -4.98 -18.41 17.32
N SER A 54 -4.38 -19.43 16.75
CA SER A 54 -5.10 -20.63 16.30
C SER A 54 -5.66 -21.43 17.49
N GLU A 55 -4.89 -21.58 18.58
CA GLU A 55 -5.37 -22.18 19.82
C GLU A 55 -6.55 -21.39 20.42
N TYR A 56 -6.53 -20.05 20.35
CA TYR A 56 -7.59 -19.17 20.83
C TYR A 56 -8.93 -19.42 20.12
N TYR A 57 -8.91 -19.59 18.80
CA TYR A 57 -10.12 -19.92 18.06
C TYR A 57 -10.58 -21.37 18.24
N ALA A 58 -9.66 -22.30 18.44
CA ALA A 58 -9.97 -23.71 18.61
C ALA A 58 -10.45 -24.08 20.03
N GLN A 59 -9.89 -23.46 21.05
CA GLN A 59 -10.08 -23.87 22.45
C GLN A 59 -10.87 -22.86 23.30
N GLY A 60 -11.06 -21.63 22.80
CA GLY A 60 -11.74 -20.55 23.48
C GLY A 60 -10.84 -19.73 24.42
N ARG A 61 -11.34 -18.53 24.74
CA ARG A 61 -10.65 -17.48 25.50
C ARG A 61 -10.11 -17.96 26.86
N GLU A 62 -11.01 -18.52 27.70
CA GLU A 62 -10.67 -18.85 29.10
C GLU A 62 -9.52 -19.87 29.19
N LYS A 63 -9.58 -20.90 28.34
CA LYS A 63 -8.57 -21.96 28.34
C LYS A 63 -7.22 -21.43 27.90
N VAL A 64 -7.18 -20.63 26.83
CA VAL A 64 -5.92 -20.06 26.32
C VAL A 64 -5.31 -19.05 27.28
N VAL A 65 -6.11 -18.19 27.90
CA VAL A 65 -5.64 -17.27 28.96
C VAL A 65 -5.05 -18.05 30.13
N GLY A 66 -5.71 -19.15 30.57
CA GLY A 66 -5.18 -20.02 31.63
C GLY A 66 -3.81 -20.64 31.26
N LEU A 67 -3.64 -21.09 30.02
CA LEU A 67 -2.36 -21.65 29.54
C LEU A 67 -1.25 -20.60 29.43
N LEU A 68 -1.58 -19.37 29.02
CA LEU A 68 -0.60 -18.31 28.82
C LEU A 68 -0.16 -17.63 30.11
N ARG A 69 -1.00 -17.60 31.14
CA ARG A 69 -0.81 -16.82 32.35
C ARG A 69 0.58 -16.98 32.98
N PRO A 70 1.12 -18.18 33.23
CA PRO A 70 2.45 -18.34 33.85
C PRO A 70 3.58 -17.74 32.99
N GLU A 71 3.54 -17.92 31.69
CA GLU A 71 4.57 -17.41 30.78
C GLU A 71 4.48 -15.87 30.65
N VAL A 72 3.28 -15.31 30.52
CA VAL A 72 3.05 -13.86 30.44
C VAL A 72 3.44 -13.14 31.74
N GLU A 73 3.11 -13.70 32.89
CA GLU A 73 3.53 -13.15 34.19
C GLU A 73 5.05 -13.16 34.34
N LYS A 74 5.71 -14.24 33.93
CA LYS A 74 7.19 -14.32 33.91
C LYS A 74 7.80 -13.30 32.94
N ALA A 75 7.25 -13.15 31.76
CA ALA A 75 7.71 -12.18 30.76
C ALA A 75 7.51 -10.74 31.23
N MET A 76 6.38 -10.44 31.89
CA MET A 76 6.13 -9.12 32.49
C MET A 76 7.17 -8.78 33.59
N LYS A 77 7.51 -9.73 34.46
CA LYS A 77 8.59 -9.54 35.44
C LYS A 77 9.95 -9.23 34.79
N ASN A 78 10.21 -9.76 33.61
CA ASN A 78 11.41 -9.40 32.87
C ASN A 78 11.38 -7.94 32.41
N ILE A 79 10.24 -7.46 31.87
CA ILE A 79 10.10 -6.05 31.50
C ILE A 79 10.26 -5.16 32.75
N GLU A 80 9.62 -5.50 33.86
CA GLU A 80 9.74 -4.77 35.12
C GLU A 80 11.21 -4.65 35.57
N LYS A 81 11.96 -5.75 35.51
CA LYS A 81 13.39 -5.77 35.85
C LYS A 81 14.20 -4.85 34.97
N LEU A 82 13.93 -4.84 33.64
CA LEU A 82 14.70 -4.08 32.65
C LEU A 82 14.36 -2.58 32.69
N THR A 83 13.12 -2.22 33.05
CA THR A 83 12.67 -0.82 33.08
C THR A 83 12.80 -0.18 34.46
N GLY A 84 12.89 -0.98 35.52
CA GLY A 84 12.79 -0.50 36.92
C GLY A 84 11.40 -0.03 37.35
N MET A 85 10.40 -0.26 36.49
CA MET A 85 8.98 0.06 36.74
C MET A 85 8.21 -1.23 36.97
N LYS A 86 7.04 -1.16 37.64
CA LYS A 86 6.25 -2.32 37.98
C LYS A 86 4.83 -2.21 37.44
N PHE A 87 4.34 -3.27 36.82
CA PHE A 87 2.99 -3.32 36.26
C PHE A 87 1.93 -3.32 37.37
N GLY A 88 1.05 -2.31 37.34
CA GLY A 88 0.04 -2.11 38.38
C GLY A 88 0.55 -1.43 39.66
N ASP A 89 1.78 -0.93 39.69
CA ASP A 89 2.34 -0.20 40.81
C ASP A 89 1.72 1.21 40.96
N LYS A 90 1.65 1.70 42.20
CA LYS A 90 1.04 2.99 42.52
C LYS A 90 2.02 4.18 42.42
N GLU A 91 3.32 3.91 42.48
CA GLU A 91 4.37 4.94 42.47
C GLU A 91 5.16 4.95 41.17
N MET A 92 5.51 3.76 40.67
CA MET A 92 6.30 3.56 39.43
C MET A 92 5.57 2.65 38.46
N PRO A 93 4.38 3.05 37.98
CA PRO A 93 3.58 2.21 37.10
C PRO A 93 4.27 1.98 35.76
N LEU A 94 4.43 0.72 35.38
CA LEU A 94 4.80 0.30 34.03
C LEU A 94 3.57 0.37 33.13
N LEU A 95 3.67 1.10 32.03
CA LEU A 95 2.67 1.10 30.97
C LEU A 95 3.19 0.30 29.78
N VAL A 96 2.30 -0.42 29.11
CA VAL A 96 2.66 -1.24 27.97
C VAL A 96 1.74 -0.97 26.76
N SER A 97 2.22 -1.30 25.59
CA SER A 97 1.41 -1.41 24.37
C SER A 97 1.13 -2.89 24.07
N VAL A 98 -0.03 -3.17 23.48
CA VAL A 98 -0.40 -4.50 22.99
C VAL A 98 -0.70 -4.37 21.50
N ARG A 99 0.13 -4.99 20.68
CA ARG A 99 0.16 -4.78 19.24
C ARG A 99 0.06 -6.10 18.48
N SER A 100 -0.71 -6.14 17.40
CA SER A 100 -0.76 -7.27 16.48
C SER A 100 0.52 -7.43 15.67
N GLY A 101 0.85 -8.66 15.28
CA GLY A 101 2.01 -8.97 14.45
C GLY A 101 1.77 -10.18 13.56
N ALA A 102 1.12 -10.02 12.40
CA ALA A 102 0.94 -11.12 11.44
C ALA A 102 2.24 -11.44 10.69
N ARG A 103 2.31 -12.64 10.09
CA ARG A 103 3.43 -13.06 9.22
C ARG A 103 3.58 -12.16 7.99
N ALA A 104 2.45 -11.73 7.41
CA ALA A 104 2.39 -10.74 6.33
C ALA A 104 2.03 -9.37 6.89
N SER A 105 2.57 -8.30 6.27
CA SER A 105 2.23 -6.92 6.65
C SER A 105 0.79 -6.60 6.24
N MET A 106 -0.04 -6.23 7.22
CA MET A 106 -1.46 -5.88 7.05
C MET A 106 -1.74 -4.52 7.70
N PRO A 107 -1.31 -3.41 7.09
CA PRO A 107 -1.40 -2.07 7.70
C PRO A 107 -2.84 -1.66 7.99
N GLY A 108 -3.15 -1.22 9.21
CA GLY A 108 -4.47 -0.74 9.60
C GLY A 108 -5.57 -1.81 9.71
N MET A 109 -5.24 -3.10 9.44
CA MET A 109 -6.25 -4.17 9.41
C MET A 109 -6.54 -4.76 10.79
N MET A 110 -5.59 -4.70 11.70
CA MET A 110 -5.69 -5.29 13.06
C MET A 110 -5.48 -4.22 14.11
N ASP A 111 -5.94 -4.52 15.31
CA ASP A 111 -6.02 -3.56 16.39
C ASP A 111 -4.71 -3.43 17.19
N THR A 112 -4.56 -2.28 17.84
CA THR A 112 -3.44 -1.93 18.74
C THR A 112 -4.03 -1.22 19.96
N ILE A 113 -3.50 -1.48 21.15
CA ILE A 113 -3.87 -0.78 22.39
C ILE A 113 -2.59 -0.18 22.98
N LEU A 114 -2.61 1.12 23.24
CA LEU A 114 -1.51 1.87 23.85
C LEU A 114 -1.85 2.29 25.27
N ASN A 115 -0.84 2.68 26.05
CA ASN A 115 -0.98 3.21 27.41
C ASN A 115 -1.68 2.26 28.40
N LEU A 116 -1.63 0.96 28.14
CA LEU A 116 -2.26 -0.07 28.94
C LEU A 116 -1.57 -0.16 30.32
N GLY A 117 -2.34 -0.27 31.36
CA GLY A 117 -1.91 -0.19 32.75
C GLY A 117 -2.32 1.12 33.42
N MET A 118 -2.86 2.07 32.66
CA MET A 118 -3.36 3.34 33.19
C MET A 118 -4.66 3.13 33.95
N ASN A 119 -4.77 3.74 35.14
CA ASN A 119 -5.95 3.83 35.96
C ASN A 119 -5.87 5.09 36.83
N ASP A 120 -6.87 5.34 37.70
CA ASP A 120 -6.95 6.56 38.50
C ASP A 120 -5.74 6.77 39.44
N GLN A 121 -5.07 5.70 39.84
CA GLN A 121 -3.85 5.78 40.68
C GLN A 121 -2.59 5.96 39.81
N ALA A 122 -2.49 5.20 38.73
CA ALA A 122 -1.36 5.25 37.83
C ALA A 122 -1.22 6.63 37.15
N VAL A 123 -2.33 7.30 36.78
CA VAL A 123 -2.28 8.63 36.15
C VAL A 123 -1.66 9.68 37.07
N GLU A 124 -1.98 9.66 38.36
CA GLU A 124 -1.40 10.59 39.32
C GLU A 124 0.11 10.32 39.53
N ALA A 125 0.51 9.05 39.60
CA ALA A 125 1.93 8.68 39.66
C ALA A 125 2.72 9.13 38.42
N VAL A 126 2.16 8.93 37.24
CA VAL A 126 2.75 9.39 35.99
C VAL A 126 2.85 10.92 35.94
N ALA A 127 1.79 11.63 36.33
CA ALA A 127 1.78 13.08 36.43
C ALA A 127 2.87 13.62 37.34
N LYS A 128 3.00 13.04 38.51
CA LYS A 128 4.03 13.40 39.52
C LYS A 128 5.44 13.13 38.99
N ARG A 129 5.68 11.95 38.41
CA ARG A 129 7.01 11.54 37.92
C ARG A 129 7.48 12.39 36.72
N THR A 130 6.58 12.71 35.82
CA THR A 130 6.91 13.48 34.61
C THR A 130 6.88 14.99 34.85
N GLY A 131 6.29 15.44 35.94
CA GLY A 131 6.01 16.87 36.16
C GLY A 131 5.02 17.46 35.13
N ASN A 132 4.33 16.60 34.37
CA ASN A 132 3.42 17.01 33.31
C ASN A 132 2.04 16.33 33.50
N PRO A 133 1.16 16.91 34.32
CA PRO A 133 -0.19 16.38 34.56
C PRO A 133 -1.02 16.30 33.27
N ARG A 134 -0.86 17.27 32.36
CA ARG A 134 -1.61 17.29 31.11
C ARG A 134 -1.27 16.06 30.26
N PHE A 135 0.00 15.73 30.12
CA PHE A 135 0.46 14.53 29.43
C PHE A 135 -0.13 13.26 30.04
N ALA A 136 -0.10 13.13 31.38
CA ALA A 136 -0.60 11.93 32.06
C ALA A 136 -2.11 11.74 31.81
N TRP A 137 -2.89 12.80 31.93
CA TRP A 137 -4.33 12.75 31.75
C TRP A 137 -4.75 12.61 30.29
N ASP A 138 -4.01 13.18 29.33
CA ASP A 138 -4.24 12.92 27.90
C ASP A 138 -3.94 11.46 27.54
N SER A 139 -2.87 10.89 28.08
CA SER A 139 -2.54 9.47 27.89
C SER A 139 -3.62 8.55 28.47
N TYR A 140 -4.23 8.93 29.61
CA TYR A 140 -5.33 8.19 30.17
C TYR A 140 -6.62 8.31 29.33
N ARG A 141 -6.96 9.51 28.89
CA ARG A 141 -8.07 9.75 27.98
C ARG A 141 -7.95 8.88 26.72
N ARG A 142 -6.80 8.91 26.06
CA ARG A 142 -6.51 8.10 24.85
C ARG A 142 -6.63 6.61 25.14
N PHE A 143 -6.16 6.16 26.31
CA PHE A 143 -6.26 4.75 26.70
C PHE A 143 -7.72 4.32 26.88
N VAL A 144 -8.55 5.11 27.59
CA VAL A 144 -9.96 4.77 27.78
C VAL A 144 -10.72 4.73 26.48
N GLN A 145 -10.49 5.69 25.57
CA GLN A 145 -11.07 5.72 24.24
C GLN A 145 -10.65 4.46 23.44
N MET A 146 -9.37 4.22 23.30
CA MET A 146 -8.86 3.10 22.51
C MET A 146 -9.28 1.73 23.09
N TYR A 147 -9.29 1.58 24.39
CA TYR A 147 -9.75 0.36 25.05
C TYR A 147 -11.26 0.16 24.86
N GLY A 148 -12.04 1.23 24.97
CA GLY A 148 -13.47 1.24 24.71
C GLY A 148 -13.79 0.79 23.28
N ASP A 149 -13.10 1.36 22.31
CA ASP A 149 -13.29 1.06 20.89
C ASP A 149 -12.89 -0.37 20.52
N VAL A 150 -11.71 -0.79 20.97
CA VAL A 150 -11.08 -2.03 20.53
C VAL A 150 -11.50 -3.23 21.38
N VAL A 151 -11.49 -3.09 22.70
CA VAL A 151 -11.73 -4.21 23.61
C VAL A 151 -13.19 -4.36 23.99
N LEU A 152 -13.88 -3.23 24.20
CA LEU A 152 -15.27 -3.21 24.61
C LEU A 152 -16.25 -3.07 23.42
N GLY A 153 -15.73 -2.91 22.20
CA GLY A 153 -16.52 -2.91 20.97
C GLY A 153 -17.40 -1.67 20.80
N MET A 154 -17.00 -0.52 21.35
CA MET A 154 -17.75 0.74 21.29
C MET A 154 -17.54 1.52 20.00
N LYS A 155 -16.60 1.09 19.16
CA LYS A 155 -16.37 1.72 17.87
C LYS A 155 -17.58 1.59 16.95
N PRO A 156 -18.03 2.67 16.31
CA PRO A 156 -19.14 2.64 15.36
C PRO A 156 -18.95 1.59 14.26
N ALA A 157 -20.00 0.85 13.94
CA ALA A 157 -19.99 -0.16 12.89
C ALA A 157 -20.00 0.48 11.49
N SER A 158 -20.53 1.69 11.35
CA SER A 158 -20.60 2.43 10.09
C SER A 158 -20.21 3.90 10.27
N LYS A 159 -19.93 4.61 9.16
CA LYS A 159 -19.65 6.05 9.16
C LYS A 159 -20.88 6.92 9.48
N GLU A 160 -22.04 6.34 9.51
CA GLU A 160 -23.32 7.00 9.81
C GLU A 160 -23.63 6.97 11.31
N GLU A 161 -22.96 6.09 12.05
CA GLU A 161 -23.06 6.02 13.51
C GLU A 161 -22.07 6.99 14.15
N HIS A 162 -22.52 7.69 15.19
CA HIS A 162 -21.68 8.61 15.93
C HIS A 162 -20.77 7.88 16.92
N ASP A 163 -19.49 8.25 16.91
CA ASP A 163 -18.52 7.78 17.91
C ASP A 163 -18.78 8.48 19.25
N PRO A 164 -19.17 7.78 20.30
CA PRO A 164 -19.53 8.39 21.58
C PRO A 164 -18.36 9.12 22.25
N PHE A 165 -17.12 8.73 21.98
CA PHE A 165 -15.94 9.40 22.52
C PHE A 165 -15.62 10.67 21.76
N GLU A 166 -15.72 10.67 20.43
CA GLU A 166 -15.51 11.85 19.61
C GLU A 166 -16.56 12.93 19.89
N GLU A 167 -17.83 12.54 20.10
CA GLU A 167 -18.90 13.48 20.50
C GLU A 167 -18.55 14.17 21.82
N LEU A 168 -18.03 13.45 22.80
CA LEU A 168 -17.63 14.00 24.09
C LEU A 168 -16.41 14.93 23.97
N ILE A 169 -15.44 14.60 23.10
CA ILE A 169 -14.29 15.47 22.83
C ILE A 169 -14.74 16.76 22.17
N ASP A 170 -15.59 16.66 21.16
CA ASP A 170 -16.09 17.84 20.43
C ASP A 170 -16.93 18.74 21.32
N ALA A 171 -17.79 18.18 22.16
CA ALA A 171 -18.55 18.94 23.15
C ALA A 171 -17.63 19.65 24.16
N GLN A 172 -16.54 19.03 24.60
CA GLN A 172 -15.57 19.66 25.48
C GLN A 172 -14.80 20.80 24.80
N LYS A 173 -14.39 20.59 23.53
CA LYS A 173 -13.75 21.64 22.72
C LYS A 173 -14.68 22.84 22.52
N GLU A 174 -15.94 22.60 22.19
CA GLU A 174 -16.96 23.64 22.02
C GLU A 174 -17.17 24.41 23.33
N LYS A 175 -17.33 23.72 24.46
CA LYS A 175 -17.47 24.32 25.80
C LYS A 175 -16.29 25.23 26.15
N ARG A 176 -15.07 24.90 25.69
CA ARG A 176 -13.85 25.69 25.93
C ARG A 176 -13.57 26.73 24.84
N GLY A 177 -14.22 26.66 23.69
CA GLY A 177 -13.96 27.53 22.55
C GLY A 177 -12.62 27.28 21.87
N VAL A 178 -12.10 26.02 21.92
CA VAL A 178 -10.84 25.61 21.31
C VAL A 178 -11.09 24.68 20.14
N LYS A 179 -10.08 24.54 19.23
CA LYS A 179 -10.23 23.74 18.03
C LYS A 179 -9.50 22.39 18.11
N ASN A 180 -8.36 22.36 18.79
CA ASN A 180 -7.48 21.17 18.82
C ASN A 180 -7.54 20.51 20.19
N ASP A 181 -7.37 19.20 20.22
CA ASP A 181 -7.24 18.41 21.45
C ASP A 181 -6.04 18.89 22.29
N THR A 182 -5.00 19.38 21.64
CA THR A 182 -3.79 19.91 22.29
C THR A 182 -4.05 21.18 23.10
N ASP A 183 -5.17 21.88 22.86
CA ASP A 183 -5.53 23.11 23.55
C ASP A 183 -6.36 22.84 24.82
N LEU A 184 -6.78 21.59 25.03
CA LEU A 184 -7.49 21.17 26.24
C LEU A 184 -6.57 21.18 27.47
N THR A 185 -7.08 21.69 28.57
CA THR A 185 -6.34 21.75 29.85
C THR A 185 -6.36 20.41 30.59
N THR A 186 -5.55 20.29 31.64
CA THR A 186 -5.55 19.10 32.51
C THR A 186 -6.95 18.84 33.10
N ASP A 187 -7.67 19.87 33.52
CA ASP A 187 -9.01 19.73 34.10
C ASP A 187 -10.04 19.30 33.06
N ASP A 188 -9.95 19.79 31.84
CA ASP A 188 -10.77 19.31 30.72
C ASP A 188 -10.55 17.83 30.45
N LEU A 189 -9.29 17.38 30.47
CA LEU A 189 -8.93 15.97 30.25
C LEU A 189 -9.41 15.06 31.40
N LYS A 190 -9.38 15.54 32.64
CA LYS A 190 -9.98 14.83 33.79
C LYS A 190 -11.48 14.66 33.61
N GLU A 191 -12.17 15.73 33.21
CA GLU A 191 -13.61 15.70 32.94
C GLU A 191 -13.92 14.72 31.79
N LEU A 192 -13.14 14.73 30.72
CA LEU A 192 -13.27 13.78 29.60
C LEU A 192 -13.09 12.32 30.04
N VAL A 193 -12.06 12.00 30.80
CA VAL A 193 -11.86 10.64 31.33
C VAL A 193 -13.06 10.18 32.17
N HIS A 194 -13.58 11.06 33.02
CA HIS A 194 -14.79 10.76 33.81
C HIS A 194 -15.99 10.47 32.89
N ASN A 195 -16.23 11.31 31.90
CA ASN A 195 -17.34 11.17 30.96
C ASN A 195 -17.19 9.94 30.07
N PHE A 196 -15.97 9.61 29.64
CA PHE A 196 -15.68 8.39 28.88
C PHE A 196 -16.01 7.14 29.69
N LYS A 197 -15.59 7.07 30.93
CA LYS A 197 -15.94 5.94 31.83
C LYS A 197 -17.44 5.83 32.06
N ALA A 198 -18.14 6.95 32.17
CA ALA A 198 -19.61 6.98 32.28
C ALA A 198 -20.28 6.47 30.99
N ALA A 199 -19.74 6.82 29.81
CA ALA A 199 -20.21 6.32 28.53
C ALA A 199 -19.97 4.81 28.40
N VAL A 200 -18.80 4.32 28.82
CA VAL A 200 -18.50 2.88 28.89
C VAL A 200 -19.55 2.15 29.73
N LYS A 201 -19.79 2.61 30.96
CA LYS A 201 -20.78 2.00 31.87
C LYS A 201 -22.18 2.02 31.28
N LYS A 202 -22.57 3.13 30.65
CA LYS A 202 -23.89 3.27 30.02
C LYS A 202 -24.09 2.28 28.87
N GLN A 203 -23.05 2.07 28.05
CA GLN A 203 -23.16 1.22 26.86
C GLN A 203 -22.94 -0.26 27.14
N THR A 204 -22.00 -0.62 28.03
CA THR A 204 -21.64 -2.01 28.36
C THR A 204 -22.36 -2.57 29.58
N GLY A 205 -22.87 -1.72 30.46
CA GLY A 205 -23.42 -2.10 31.77
C GLY A 205 -22.35 -2.31 32.83
N GLU A 206 -21.07 -2.28 32.52
CA GLU A 206 -19.96 -2.55 33.41
C GLU A 206 -19.05 -1.32 33.56
N ASP A 207 -18.37 -1.23 34.70
CA ASP A 207 -17.37 -0.19 34.94
C ASP A 207 -16.10 -0.44 34.07
N PHE A 208 -15.43 0.62 33.67
CA PHE A 208 -14.13 0.51 32.99
C PHE A 208 -13.13 -0.24 33.87
N PRO A 209 -12.42 -1.26 33.37
CA PRO A 209 -11.55 -2.10 34.20
C PRO A 209 -10.38 -1.30 34.80
N ALA A 210 -10.32 -1.24 36.11
CA ALA A 210 -9.28 -0.54 36.88
C ALA A 210 -8.03 -1.40 37.11
N ASN A 211 -8.16 -2.74 37.07
CA ASN A 211 -7.05 -3.66 37.26
C ASN A 211 -6.22 -3.81 35.98
N PRO A 212 -4.93 -3.47 36.00
CA PRO A 212 -4.07 -3.58 34.82
C PRO A 212 -3.98 -4.98 34.23
N TRP A 213 -4.06 -6.03 35.02
CA TRP A 213 -4.03 -7.40 34.49
C TRP A 213 -5.32 -7.77 33.74
N ASP A 214 -6.48 -7.29 34.20
CA ASP A 214 -7.73 -7.48 33.48
C ASP A 214 -7.71 -6.71 32.13
N GLN A 215 -7.16 -5.49 32.17
CA GLN A 215 -6.91 -4.70 30.97
C GLN A 215 -5.99 -5.44 29.97
N LEU A 216 -4.89 -6.04 30.47
CA LEU A 216 -3.92 -6.76 29.63
C LEU A 216 -4.55 -7.99 28.95
N TRP A 217 -5.29 -8.80 29.71
CA TRP A 217 -5.96 -9.97 29.15
C TRP A 217 -7.07 -9.60 28.19
N GLY A 218 -7.81 -8.54 28.47
CA GLY A 218 -8.80 -7.98 27.55
C GLY A 218 -8.16 -7.57 26.22
N ALA A 219 -7.05 -6.84 26.28
CA ALA A 219 -6.32 -6.36 25.10
C ALA A 219 -5.68 -7.50 24.30
N ILE A 220 -5.03 -8.48 24.92
CA ILE A 220 -4.46 -9.65 24.24
C ILE A 220 -5.55 -10.41 23.49
N CYS A 221 -6.69 -10.66 24.11
CA CYS A 221 -7.81 -11.36 23.48
C CYS A 221 -8.43 -10.54 22.35
N ALA A 222 -8.54 -9.22 22.50
CA ALA A 222 -9.06 -8.34 21.44
C ALA A 222 -8.14 -8.34 20.21
N VAL A 223 -6.82 -8.33 20.41
CA VAL A 223 -5.85 -8.42 19.30
C VAL A 223 -5.97 -9.76 18.59
N PHE A 224 -6.11 -10.89 19.28
CA PHE A 224 -6.41 -12.17 18.62
C PHE A 224 -7.75 -12.12 17.87
N GLY A 225 -8.79 -11.52 18.48
CA GLY A 225 -10.10 -11.33 17.86
C GLY A 225 -10.04 -10.52 16.57
N SER A 226 -9.15 -9.54 16.51
CA SER A 226 -9.02 -8.65 15.33
C SER A 226 -8.55 -9.38 14.06
N TRP A 227 -7.96 -10.58 14.17
CA TRP A 227 -7.66 -11.44 13.03
C TRP A 227 -8.90 -11.79 12.20
N MET A 228 -10.06 -11.90 12.84
CA MET A 228 -11.34 -12.24 12.20
C MET A 228 -12.26 -11.04 11.97
N ASN A 229 -11.76 -9.81 12.12
CA ASN A 229 -12.49 -8.61 11.72
C ASN A 229 -12.73 -8.60 10.21
N GLU A 230 -13.86 -8.08 9.74
CA GLU A 230 -14.26 -8.07 8.33
C GLU A 230 -13.18 -7.45 7.42
N ARG A 231 -12.60 -6.32 7.83
CA ARG A 231 -11.49 -5.66 7.09
C ARG A 231 -10.26 -6.55 6.98
N ALA A 232 -9.91 -7.31 8.04
CA ALA A 232 -8.78 -8.22 8.02
C ALA A 232 -9.05 -9.46 7.14
N ILE A 233 -10.27 -9.99 7.17
CA ILE A 233 -10.72 -11.09 6.30
C ILE A 233 -10.66 -10.67 4.84
N LEU A 234 -11.21 -9.48 4.52
CA LEU A 234 -11.21 -8.96 3.14
C LEU A 234 -9.79 -8.75 2.63
N TYR A 235 -8.92 -8.11 3.44
CA TYR A 235 -7.54 -7.89 3.08
C TYR A 235 -6.79 -9.20 2.80
N ARG A 236 -6.99 -10.22 3.66
CA ARG A 236 -6.36 -11.54 3.45
C ARG A 236 -6.84 -12.21 2.16
N LYS A 237 -8.13 -12.14 1.85
CA LYS A 237 -8.67 -12.68 0.58
C LYS A 237 -8.05 -11.99 -0.63
N LEU A 238 -7.94 -10.66 -0.61
CA LEU A 238 -7.36 -9.88 -1.71
C LEU A 238 -5.86 -10.12 -1.91
N ASN A 239 -5.14 -10.48 -0.84
CA ASN A 239 -3.69 -10.70 -0.86
C ASN A 239 -3.28 -12.16 -0.76
N ASN A 240 -4.21 -13.12 -0.90
CA ASN A 240 -3.98 -14.56 -0.82
C ASN A 240 -3.25 -14.99 0.47
N ILE A 241 -3.60 -14.38 1.61
CA ILE A 241 -3.02 -14.69 2.92
C ILE A 241 -3.90 -15.77 3.59
N PRO A 242 -3.34 -16.95 3.92
CA PRO A 242 -4.08 -18.03 4.56
C PRO A 242 -4.66 -17.64 5.92
N ALA A 243 -5.90 -18.06 6.17
CA ALA A 243 -6.60 -17.73 7.42
C ALA A 243 -6.01 -18.43 8.64
N GLU A 244 -5.42 -19.60 8.45
CA GLU A 244 -4.78 -20.43 9.49
C GLU A 244 -3.46 -19.87 10.02
N TRP A 245 -2.89 -18.84 9.37
CA TRP A 245 -1.62 -18.26 9.82
C TRP A 245 -1.72 -17.56 11.18
N GLY A 246 -2.88 -17.00 11.51
CA GLY A 246 -3.07 -16.26 12.75
C GLY A 246 -2.24 -14.97 12.85
N THR A 247 -2.33 -14.32 14.00
CA THR A 247 -1.51 -13.16 14.36
C THR A 247 -0.78 -13.41 15.68
N ALA A 248 0.46 -12.96 15.77
CA ALA A 248 1.16 -12.84 17.05
C ALA A 248 0.67 -11.59 17.80
N VAL A 249 0.92 -11.56 19.10
CA VAL A 249 0.66 -10.40 19.96
C VAL A 249 1.98 -9.97 20.59
N SER A 250 2.41 -8.73 20.34
CA SER A 250 3.57 -8.14 21.00
C SER A 250 3.15 -7.20 22.10
N VAL A 251 3.64 -7.46 23.32
CA VAL A 251 3.47 -6.61 24.51
C VAL A 251 4.81 -5.94 24.77
N GLN A 252 4.84 -4.61 24.81
CA GLN A 252 6.08 -3.84 24.85
C GLN A 252 5.95 -2.64 25.79
N ALA A 253 7.00 -2.35 26.57
CA ALA A 253 7.04 -1.16 27.40
C ALA A 253 6.77 0.10 26.57
N MET A 254 5.92 0.99 27.07
CA MET A 254 5.63 2.27 26.43
C MET A 254 6.84 3.20 26.50
N VAL A 255 7.08 3.90 25.41
CA VAL A 255 7.90 5.10 25.32
C VAL A 255 7.07 6.22 24.72
N PHE A 256 7.28 7.45 25.13
CA PHE A 256 6.35 8.54 24.92
C PHE A 256 6.99 9.68 24.12
N GLY A 257 6.49 9.90 22.91
CA GLY A 257 6.85 11.05 22.08
C GLY A 257 6.13 12.34 22.44
N ASN A 258 5.18 12.29 23.39
CA ASN A 258 4.33 13.40 23.81
C ASN A 258 4.60 13.86 25.28
N MET A 259 5.80 13.65 25.77
CA MET A 259 6.18 14.12 27.13
C MET A 259 6.59 15.59 27.21
N GLY A 260 6.73 16.28 26.08
CA GLY A 260 7.14 17.67 26.00
C GLY A 260 8.01 17.93 24.76
N ASP A 261 8.64 19.09 24.72
CA ASP A 261 9.37 19.60 23.53
C ASP A 261 10.67 18.82 23.22
N ASN A 262 11.19 18.05 24.17
CA ASN A 262 12.33 17.14 23.98
C ASN A 262 11.89 15.73 23.56
N SER A 263 10.62 15.56 23.24
CA SER A 263 10.04 14.28 22.85
C SER A 263 9.39 14.40 21.49
N ALA A 264 9.46 13.34 20.70
CA ALA A 264 8.90 13.31 19.35
C ALA A 264 8.59 11.87 18.94
N THR A 265 7.83 11.72 17.88
CA THR A 265 7.64 10.44 17.19
C THR A 265 7.75 10.63 15.69
N GLY A 266 8.14 9.59 14.96
CA GLY A 266 8.29 9.70 13.52
C GLY A 266 8.41 8.38 12.79
N VAL A 267 8.40 8.52 11.47
CA VAL A 267 8.60 7.44 10.50
C VAL A 267 9.73 7.85 9.56
N ALA A 268 10.59 6.92 9.23
CA ALA A 268 11.75 7.17 8.37
C ALA A 268 11.93 6.03 7.35
N PHE A 269 12.52 6.38 6.21
CA PHE A 269 12.87 5.46 5.14
C PHE A 269 14.35 5.60 4.81
N SER A 270 15.09 4.50 4.78
CA SER A 270 16.50 4.54 4.45
C SER A 270 16.77 4.97 2.99
N ARG A 271 15.82 4.77 2.10
CA ARG A 271 15.80 5.26 0.71
C ARG A 271 14.41 5.79 0.35
N ASP A 272 14.31 6.63 -0.66
CA ASP A 272 13.01 7.14 -1.12
C ASP A 272 12.17 6.02 -1.72
N ALA A 273 11.00 5.76 -1.12
CA ALA A 273 10.10 4.67 -1.51
C ALA A 273 9.38 4.92 -2.85
N ALA A 274 9.31 6.18 -3.29
CA ALA A 274 8.66 6.54 -4.54
C ALA A 274 9.63 6.56 -5.73
N THR A 275 10.84 7.06 -5.53
CA THR A 275 11.84 7.27 -6.59
C THR A 275 12.98 6.25 -6.58
N GLY A 276 13.24 5.60 -5.45
CA GLY A 276 14.39 4.72 -5.24
C GLY A 276 15.70 5.46 -4.98
N GLU A 277 15.69 6.78 -4.86
CA GLU A 277 16.88 7.57 -4.57
C GLU A 277 17.47 7.15 -3.22
N ASN A 278 18.80 6.99 -3.15
CA ASN A 278 19.51 6.71 -1.90
C ASN A 278 19.55 7.99 -1.05
N LEU A 279 18.39 8.32 -0.48
CA LEU A 279 18.19 9.51 0.35
C LEU A 279 17.42 9.09 1.60
N PHE A 280 18.04 9.28 2.76
CA PHE A 280 17.38 9.14 4.04
C PHE A 280 16.29 10.20 4.17
N ASN A 281 15.04 9.78 4.37
CA ASN A 281 13.90 10.67 4.40
C ASN A 281 12.86 10.19 5.41
N GLY A 282 11.92 11.05 5.76
CA GLY A 282 10.86 10.73 6.69
C GLY A 282 10.28 11.95 7.37
N GLU A 283 9.35 11.69 8.26
CA GLU A 283 8.56 12.72 8.93
C GLU A 283 8.53 12.49 10.44
N TYR A 284 8.44 13.58 11.20
CA TYR A 284 8.34 13.53 12.65
C TYR A 284 7.41 14.63 13.17
N LEU A 285 6.89 14.42 14.38
CA LEU A 285 6.14 15.42 15.15
C LEU A 285 6.69 15.52 16.55
N ILE A 286 6.98 16.76 16.98
CA ILE A 286 7.33 17.06 18.37
C ILE A 286 6.08 16.97 19.23
N ASN A 287 6.26 16.46 20.45
CA ASN A 287 5.20 16.33 21.44
C ASN A 287 3.96 15.63 20.88
N ALA A 288 4.14 14.42 20.33
CA ALA A 288 3.12 13.63 19.65
C ALA A 288 3.29 12.13 19.89
N GLN A 289 2.19 11.40 19.82
CA GLN A 289 2.19 9.93 19.73
C GLN A 289 2.15 9.46 18.27
N GLY A 290 2.44 8.18 18.02
CA GLY A 290 2.49 7.62 16.65
C GLY A 290 1.18 7.79 15.87
N GLU A 291 0.04 7.78 16.55
CA GLU A 291 -1.28 8.01 15.97
C GLU A 291 -1.41 9.41 15.35
N ASP A 292 -0.83 10.42 16.00
CA ASP A 292 -0.91 11.82 15.55
C ASP A 292 -0.20 12.03 14.20
N VAL A 293 0.87 11.25 13.91
CA VAL A 293 1.57 11.28 12.62
C VAL A 293 0.70 10.69 11.51
N VAL A 294 -0.01 9.60 11.81
CA VAL A 294 -0.83 8.87 10.81
C VAL A 294 -2.16 9.56 10.58
N ALA A 295 -2.75 10.17 11.62
CA ALA A 295 -4.06 10.82 11.54
C ALA A 295 -4.07 12.12 10.71
N GLY A 296 -2.89 12.72 10.46
CA GLY A 296 -2.79 13.94 9.65
C GLY A 296 -3.40 15.20 10.29
N ILE A 297 -3.64 15.18 11.60
CA ILE A 297 -4.22 16.30 12.36
C ILE A 297 -3.25 17.48 12.42
N ARG A 298 -1.96 17.19 12.45
CA ARG A 298 -0.87 18.18 12.44
C ARG A 298 0.02 17.93 11.23
N THR A 299 0.56 19.00 10.63
CA THR A 299 1.54 18.89 9.53
C THR A 299 2.85 18.34 10.07
N PRO A 300 3.28 17.13 9.66
CA PRO A 300 4.55 16.59 10.08
C PRO A 300 5.72 17.39 9.50
N GLN A 301 6.83 17.40 10.20
CA GLN A 301 8.07 18.02 9.78
C GLN A 301 9.04 16.95 9.26
N GLN A 302 9.96 17.35 8.39
CA GLN A 302 10.90 16.43 7.75
C GLN A 302 12.09 16.12 8.68
N ILE A 303 12.61 14.90 8.62
CA ILE A 303 13.73 14.48 9.47
C ILE A 303 15.07 15.08 9.03
N THR A 304 15.26 15.35 7.72
CA THR A 304 16.50 15.88 7.16
C THR A 304 16.36 17.33 6.71
N ILE A 305 17.43 18.10 6.74
CA ILE A 305 17.47 19.48 6.18
C ILE A 305 17.14 19.45 4.69
N GLU A 306 17.70 18.50 3.94
CA GLU A 306 17.44 18.35 2.50
C GLU A 306 15.96 18.07 2.23
N GLY A 307 15.35 17.11 2.95
CA GLY A 307 13.92 16.82 2.86
C GLY A 307 13.06 18.03 3.19
N SER A 308 13.40 18.76 4.26
CA SER A 308 12.70 19.99 4.68
C SER A 308 12.77 21.08 3.62
N ARG A 309 13.92 21.27 2.95
CA ARG A 309 14.08 22.23 1.85
C ARG A 309 13.28 21.81 0.60
N ARG A 310 13.30 20.53 0.24
CA ARG A 310 12.49 19.99 -0.87
C ARG A 310 11.00 20.20 -0.61
N TRP A 311 10.55 19.90 0.61
CA TRP A 311 9.17 20.14 1.04
C TRP A 311 8.78 21.62 0.97
N ALA A 312 9.60 22.50 1.55
CA ALA A 312 9.35 23.95 1.54
C ALA A 312 9.26 24.52 0.11
N LYS A 313 10.13 24.08 -0.77
CA LYS A 313 10.08 24.43 -2.21
C LYS A 313 8.78 23.98 -2.88
N ALA A 314 8.32 22.77 -2.57
CA ALA A 314 7.05 22.24 -3.12
C ALA A 314 5.83 22.99 -2.58
N GLN A 315 5.89 23.49 -1.34
CA GLN A 315 4.82 24.27 -0.69
C GLN A 315 4.94 25.80 -0.88
N ASN A 316 5.92 26.28 -1.64
CA ASN A 316 6.25 27.70 -1.80
C ASN A 316 6.51 28.44 -0.47
N VAL A 317 7.11 27.75 0.50
CA VAL A 317 7.52 28.29 1.80
C VAL A 317 8.94 28.82 1.71
N SER A 318 9.20 30.03 2.24
CA SER A 318 10.52 30.64 2.27
C SER A 318 11.47 29.91 3.24
N GLU A 319 12.78 29.97 3.02
CA GLU A 319 13.77 29.33 3.92
C GLU A 319 13.70 29.91 5.35
N ALA A 320 13.40 31.19 5.50
CA ALA A 320 13.25 31.81 6.82
C ALA A 320 12.02 31.24 7.56
N GLU A 321 10.91 31.09 6.86
CA GLU A 321 9.69 30.51 7.42
C GLU A 321 9.86 29.01 7.68
N ARG A 322 10.52 28.29 6.78
CA ARG A 322 10.85 26.88 6.96
C ARG A 322 11.61 26.66 8.27
N ARG A 323 12.71 27.41 8.49
CA ARG A 323 13.52 27.30 9.72
C ARG A 323 12.77 27.65 10.98
N SER A 324 11.86 28.62 10.94
CA SER A 324 11.15 29.08 12.13
C SER A 324 9.93 28.22 12.48
N LYS A 325 9.19 27.73 11.48
CA LYS A 325 7.93 27.00 11.69
C LYS A 325 8.03 25.50 11.41
N TYR A 326 8.93 25.08 10.51
CA TYR A 326 9.05 23.72 10.02
C TYR A 326 10.50 23.22 10.00
N PRO A 327 11.26 23.39 11.10
CA PRO A 327 12.65 22.93 11.16
C PRO A 327 12.70 21.40 11.06
N SER A 328 13.76 20.88 10.45
CA SER A 328 14.02 19.43 10.40
C SER A 328 14.44 18.88 11.77
N LEU A 329 14.31 17.56 11.96
CA LEU A 329 14.84 16.86 13.14
C LEU A 329 16.36 17.07 13.26
N GLU A 330 17.05 17.07 12.12
CA GLU A 330 18.50 17.34 12.03
C GLU A 330 18.88 18.70 12.62
N GLU A 331 18.03 19.73 12.49
CA GLU A 331 18.26 21.07 13.06
C GLU A 331 17.85 21.14 14.54
N VAL A 332 16.75 20.50 14.93
CA VAL A 332 16.19 20.62 16.29
C VAL A 332 16.87 19.70 17.28
N MET A 333 17.17 18.47 16.87
CA MET A 333 17.77 17.43 17.73
C MET A 333 18.96 16.75 17.03
N PRO A 334 20.06 17.48 16.75
CA PRO A 334 21.15 16.98 15.90
C PRO A 334 21.84 15.72 16.44
N ALA A 335 21.94 15.54 17.75
CA ALA A 335 22.53 14.34 18.36
C ALA A 335 21.63 13.10 18.13
N VAL A 336 20.33 13.25 18.30
CA VAL A 336 19.35 12.19 18.06
C VAL A 336 19.27 11.85 16.57
N TYR A 337 19.28 12.86 15.71
CA TYR A 337 19.31 12.66 14.26
C TYR A 337 20.55 11.87 13.83
N LYS A 338 21.72 12.19 14.38
CA LYS A 338 22.96 11.46 14.10
C LYS A 338 22.83 9.99 14.47
N GLU A 339 22.32 9.68 15.67
CA GLU A 339 22.07 8.31 16.12
C GLU A 339 21.05 7.59 15.21
N LEU A 340 19.95 8.25 14.85
CA LEU A 340 18.94 7.70 13.94
C LEU A 340 19.53 7.40 12.56
N ASN A 341 20.39 8.28 12.04
CA ASN A 341 21.07 8.08 10.76
C ASN A 341 22.07 6.91 10.80
N GLU A 342 22.80 6.73 11.89
CA GLU A 342 23.69 5.58 12.10
C GLU A 342 22.87 4.27 12.17
N ILE A 343 21.74 4.29 12.87
CA ILE A 343 20.84 3.13 12.99
C ILE A 343 20.25 2.75 11.63
N GLN A 344 19.76 3.70 10.83
CA GLN A 344 19.18 3.37 9.53
C GLN A 344 20.21 2.75 8.59
N HIS A 345 21.46 3.25 8.58
CA HIS A 345 22.54 2.64 7.82
C HIS A 345 22.84 1.20 8.30
N HIS A 346 22.92 1.01 9.63
CA HIS A 346 23.13 -0.32 10.19
C HIS A 346 22.02 -1.28 9.82
N LEU A 347 20.76 -0.86 9.91
CA LEU A 347 19.59 -1.69 9.53
C LEU A 347 19.60 -2.04 8.04
N GLU A 348 19.89 -1.07 7.15
CA GLU A 348 19.97 -1.32 5.71
C GLU A 348 21.10 -2.30 5.37
N GLN A 349 22.27 -2.13 5.97
CA GLN A 349 23.41 -3.05 5.79
C GLN A 349 23.12 -4.45 6.32
N TYR A 350 22.45 -4.56 7.46
CA TYR A 350 22.13 -5.83 8.08
C TYR A 350 21.07 -6.61 7.31
N PHE A 351 19.93 -5.97 7.02
CA PHE A 351 18.83 -6.59 6.29
C PHE A 351 19.06 -6.63 4.76
N LYS A 352 20.08 -5.92 4.30
CA LYS A 352 20.44 -5.79 2.87
C LYS A 352 19.28 -5.32 2.00
N ASP A 353 18.40 -4.50 2.54
CA ASP A 353 17.24 -3.94 1.85
C ASP A 353 16.86 -2.59 2.46
N MET A 354 16.16 -1.73 1.68
CA MET A 354 15.66 -0.47 2.23
C MET A 354 14.70 -0.72 3.39
N GLN A 355 14.81 0.09 4.42
CA GLN A 355 14.05 -0.06 5.65
C GLN A 355 13.03 1.07 5.82
N ASP A 356 11.85 0.69 6.26
CA ASP A 356 10.77 1.52 6.80
C ASP A 356 10.83 1.39 8.33
N ILE A 357 10.99 2.51 9.02
CA ILE A 357 11.40 2.58 10.41
C ILE A 357 10.40 3.44 11.17
N GLU A 358 9.87 2.93 12.29
CA GLU A 358 9.08 3.71 13.25
C GLU A 358 9.94 3.97 14.48
N PHE A 359 10.02 5.22 14.92
CA PHE A 359 10.82 5.63 16.06
C PHE A 359 10.09 6.59 16.98
N THR A 360 10.53 6.64 18.23
CA THR A 360 10.08 7.59 19.24
C THR A 360 11.28 8.16 19.98
N ILE A 361 11.24 9.45 20.24
CA ILE A 361 12.21 10.16 21.08
C ILE A 361 11.49 10.51 22.37
N GLN A 362 11.97 9.96 23.48
CA GLN A 362 11.44 10.27 24.80
C GLN A 362 12.50 11.02 25.59
N ASP A 363 12.24 12.27 25.89
CA ASP A 363 13.15 13.13 26.66
C ASP A 363 14.61 13.09 26.13
N GLY A 364 14.76 13.31 24.82
CA GLY A 364 16.04 13.29 24.11
C GLY A 364 16.65 11.92 23.88
N LYS A 365 16.01 10.81 24.30
CA LYS A 365 16.48 9.45 24.06
C LYS A 365 15.73 8.78 22.94
N LEU A 366 16.48 8.25 21.95
CA LEU A 366 15.92 7.56 20.79
C LEU A 366 15.54 6.11 21.11
N TRP A 367 14.39 5.69 20.57
CA TRP A 367 13.87 4.32 20.66
C TRP A 367 13.32 3.89 19.31
N MET A 368 13.64 2.68 18.90
CA MET A 368 13.11 2.07 17.69
C MET A 368 11.91 1.19 18.03
N LEU A 369 10.78 1.44 17.39
CA LEU A 369 9.53 0.71 17.66
C LEU A 369 9.23 -0.38 16.65
N GLN A 370 9.69 -0.20 15.40
CA GLN A 370 9.51 -1.15 14.32
C GLN A 370 10.50 -0.88 13.21
N CYS A 371 10.98 -1.94 12.57
CA CYS A 371 11.58 -1.86 11.23
C CYS A 371 10.95 -2.93 10.33
N ARG A 372 10.91 -2.65 9.04
CA ARG A 372 10.48 -3.59 8.02
C ARG A 372 11.08 -3.21 6.67
N ASN A 373 11.14 -4.17 5.75
CA ASN A 373 11.47 -3.86 4.37
C ASN A 373 10.44 -2.88 3.81
N GLY A 374 10.91 -1.75 3.30
CA GLY A 374 10.06 -0.66 2.83
C GLY A 374 9.21 -1.06 1.64
N LYS A 375 7.90 -0.80 1.72
CA LYS A 375 7.03 -0.85 0.54
C LYS A 375 7.43 0.27 -0.40
N ARG A 376 7.46 -0.01 -1.71
CA ARG A 376 7.98 0.89 -2.73
C ARG A 376 7.25 0.72 -4.07
N THR A 377 7.31 1.72 -4.92
CA THR A 377 6.80 1.66 -6.29
C THR A 377 7.62 0.68 -7.14
N GLY A 378 7.09 0.26 -8.30
CA GLY A 378 7.83 -0.58 -9.24
C GLY A 378 9.14 0.05 -9.72
N ALA A 379 9.13 1.36 -10.00
CA ALA A 379 10.33 2.11 -10.41
C ALA A 379 11.39 2.16 -9.29
N ALA A 380 10.97 2.48 -8.07
CA ALA A 380 11.87 2.49 -6.91
C ALA A 380 12.43 1.10 -6.61
N MET A 381 11.63 0.05 -6.77
CA MET A 381 12.05 -1.35 -6.57
C MET A 381 13.21 -1.73 -7.48
N VAL A 382 13.09 -1.44 -8.79
CA VAL A 382 14.16 -1.72 -9.75
C VAL A 382 15.40 -0.90 -9.45
N LYS A 383 15.23 0.41 -9.26
CA LYS A 383 16.36 1.31 -8.96
C LYS A 383 17.09 0.89 -7.70
N ILE A 384 16.40 0.61 -6.60
CA ILE A 384 17.02 0.20 -5.33
C ILE A 384 17.77 -1.13 -5.50
N ALA A 385 17.17 -2.12 -6.19
CA ALA A 385 17.82 -3.40 -6.43
C ALA A 385 19.13 -3.24 -7.23
N MET A 386 19.11 -2.41 -8.28
CA MET A 386 20.29 -2.16 -9.11
C MET A 386 21.35 -1.31 -8.40
N ASP A 387 20.94 -0.31 -7.62
CA ASP A 387 21.88 0.48 -6.82
C ASP A 387 22.56 -0.36 -5.73
N MET A 388 21.81 -1.16 -4.98
CA MET A 388 22.37 -2.06 -3.97
C MET A 388 23.31 -3.14 -4.56
N LEU A 389 23.03 -3.59 -5.79
CA LEU A 389 23.95 -4.45 -6.52
C LEU A 389 25.27 -3.73 -6.87
N ARG A 390 25.21 -2.49 -7.37
CA ARG A 390 26.39 -1.66 -7.69
C ARG A 390 27.19 -1.30 -6.43
N GLU A 391 26.51 -1.09 -5.31
CA GLU A 391 27.11 -0.86 -4.00
C GLU A 391 27.75 -2.13 -3.41
N GLY A 392 27.54 -3.30 -4.02
CA GLY A 392 28.04 -4.59 -3.53
C GLY A 392 27.34 -5.10 -2.28
N LEU A 393 26.17 -4.53 -1.94
CA LEU A 393 25.38 -4.93 -0.77
C LEU A 393 24.62 -6.23 -1.00
N ILE A 394 24.19 -6.48 -2.23
CA ILE A 394 23.50 -7.69 -2.66
C ILE A 394 24.16 -8.28 -3.93
N ASP A 395 23.94 -9.56 -4.18
CA ASP A 395 24.36 -10.22 -5.42
C ASP A 395 23.29 -10.12 -6.53
N GLU A 396 23.66 -10.50 -7.74
CA GLU A 396 22.79 -10.46 -8.92
C GLU A 396 21.49 -11.28 -8.73
N LYS A 397 21.59 -12.47 -8.13
CA LYS A 397 20.42 -13.33 -7.89
C LYS A 397 19.44 -12.67 -6.93
N THR A 398 19.96 -12.07 -5.87
CA THR A 398 19.17 -11.34 -4.88
C THR A 398 18.50 -10.12 -5.52
N ALA A 399 19.21 -9.39 -6.40
CA ALA A 399 18.64 -8.25 -7.11
C ALA A 399 17.43 -8.68 -7.96
N VAL A 400 17.53 -9.78 -8.70
CA VAL A 400 16.41 -10.33 -9.49
C VAL A 400 15.25 -10.78 -8.59
N LEU A 401 15.55 -11.55 -7.53
CA LEU A 401 14.54 -12.10 -6.62
C LEU A 401 13.75 -11.04 -5.85
N ARG A 402 14.32 -9.85 -5.65
CA ARG A 402 13.64 -8.74 -4.97
C ARG A 402 12.67 -7.97 -5.83
N CYS A 403 12.76 -8.14 -7.14
CA CYS A 403 11.88 -7.46 -8.07
C CYS A 403 10.62 -8.30 -8.30
N GLU A 404 9.51 -7.90 -7.68
CA GLU A 404 8.21 -8.54 -7.83
C GLU A 404 7.68 -8.35 -9.25
N PRO A 405 7.42 -9.43 -10.03
CA PRO A 405 6.97 -9.32 -11.43
C PRO A 405 5.72 -8.47 -11.62
N ALA A 406 4.76 -8.57 -10.68
CA ALA A 406 3.51 -7.80 -10.74
C ALA A 406 3.74 -6.27 -10.71
N LYS A 407 4.80 -5.82 -10.03
CA LYS A 407 5.17 -4.39 -10.00
C LYS A 407 5.97 -3.94 -11.21
N LEU A 408 6.61 -4.87 -11.94
CA LEU A 408 7.30 -4.55 -13.18
C LEU A 408 6.31 -4.17 -14.29
N ASP A 409 5.08 -4.69 -14.24
CA ASP A 409 4.03 -4.36 -15.18
C ASP A 409 3.74 -2.84 -15.22
N GLU A 410 3.82 -2.17 -14.07
CA GLU A 410 3.67 -0.71 -13.97
C GLU A 410 4.67 0.05 -14.86
N LEU A 411 5.88 -0.51 -15.08
CA LEU A 411 6.95 0.11 -15.84
C LEU A 411 6.82 -0.08 -17.37
N LEU A 412 5.93 -0.97 -17.78
CA LEU A 412 5.66 -1.25 -19.21
C LEU A 412 4.63 -0.28 -19.81
N HIS A 413 3.97 0.51 -18.95
CA HIS A 413 2.95 1.46 -19.38
C HIS A 413 3.51 2.87 -19.56
N PRO A 414 2.90 3.71 -20.42
CA PRO A 414 3.27 5.11 -20.54
C PRO A 414 3.19 5.83 -19.21
N VAL A 415 4.08 6.78 -18.98
CA VAL A 415 4.13 7.65 -17.81
C VAL A 415 4.02 9.12 -18.23
N PHE A 416 3.63 10.00 -17.31
CA PHE A 416 3.65 11.43 -17.60
C PHE A 416 5.08 11.99 -17.60
N ASP A 417 5.31 12.97 -18.49
CA ASP A 417 6.54 13.75 -18.48
C ASP A 417 6.69 14.52 -17.16
N LYS A 418 7.85 14.37 -16.50
CA LYS A 418 8.11 14.99 -15.20
C LYS A 418 8.03 16.51 -15.22
N THR A 419 8.34 17.13 -16.35
CA THR A 419 8.30 18.59 -16.49
C THR A 419 6.85 19.06 -16.69
N ALA A 420 6.07 18.34 -17.50
CA ALA A 420 4.64 18.60 -17.69
C ALA A 420 3.84 18.46 -16.39
N MET A 421 4.21 17.51 -15.53
CA MET A 421 3.57 17.27 -14.24
C MET A 421 3.71 18.43 -13.26
N LYS A 422 4.74 19.27 -13.36
CA LYS A 422 4.95 20.40 -12.42
C LYS A 422 3.80 21.41 -12.43
N ASN A 423 3.10 21.53 -13.56
CA ASN A 423 1.99 22.46 -13.74
C ASN A 423 0.63 21.73 -13.81
N ALA A 424 0.61 20.41 -13.65
CA ALA A 424 -0.61 19.62 -13.73
C ALA A 424 -1.49 19.87 -12.50
N LYS A 425 -2.79 20.12 -12.73
CA LYS A 425 -3.75 20.44 -11.69
C LYS A 425 -4.69 19.26 -11.46
N VAL A 426 -4.57 18.63 -10.29
CA VAL A 426 -5.46 17.55 -9.88
C VAL A 426 -6.87 18.11 -9.67
N ILE A 427 -7.87 17.50 -10.29
CA ILE A 427 -9.28 17.87 -10.15
C ILE A 427 -10.08 16.88 -9.32
N VAL A 428 -9.67 15.59 -9.31
CA VAL A 428 -10.29 14.53 -8.50
C VAL A 428 -9.32 13.36 -8.35
N LYS A 429 -9.56 12.54 -7.35
CA LYS A 429 -8.83 11.29 -7.12
C LYS A 429 -9.82 10.13 -7.00
N GLY A 430 -9.53 9.05 -7.71
CA GLY A 430 -10.22 7.76 -7.63
C GLY A 430 -9.27 6.64 -7.24
N LEU A 431 -9.68 5.42 -7.47
CA LEU A 431 -8.87 4.22 -7.24
C LEU A 431 -7.93 3.98 -8.44
N PRO A 432 -6.66 3.62 -8.21
CA PRO A 432 -5.70 3.26 -9.26
C PRO A 432 -6.04 1.87 -9.83
N ALA A 433 -7.02 1.82 -10.72
CA ALA A 433 -7.62 0.57 -11.16
C ALA A 433 -6.79 -0.19 -12.20
N SER A 434 -6.10 0.52 -13.07
CA SER A 434 -5.14 -0.05 -14.03
C SER A 434 -4.03 0.95 -14.31
N PRO A 435 -2.73 0.55 -14.25
CA PRO A 435 -1.61 1.47 -14.31
C PRO A 435 -1.47 2.18 -15.66
N GLY A 436 -0.60 3.21 -15.69
CA GLY A 436 -0.27 4.00 -16.85
C GLY A 436 -0.79 5.43 -16.82
N ALA A 437 -0.32 6.23 -17.78
CA ALA A 437 -0.76 7.59 -18.01
C ALA A 437 -1.55 7.67 -19.32
N ALA A 438 -2.69 8.32 -19.29
CA ALA A 438 -3.51 8.57 -20.47
C ALA A 438 -3.94 10.03 -20.53
N THR A 439 -3.97 10.60 -21.73
CA THR A 439 -4.48 11.94 -21.97
C THR A 439 -5.35 11.92 -23.21
N GLY A 440 -6.44 12.67 -23.19
CA GLY A 440 -7.36 12.74 -24.31
C GLY A 440 -8.58 13.62 -24.04
N PRO A 441 -9.33 13.91 -25.10
CA PRO A 441 -10.63 14.58 -24.97
C PRO A 441 -11.65 13.66 -24.30
N VAL A 442 -12.52 14.22 -23.50
CA VAL A 442 -13.60 13.51 -22.80
C VAL A 442 -14.68 13.07 -23.78
N VAL A 443 -15.11 11.82 -23.67
CA VAL A 443 -16.34 11.30 -24.29
C VAL A 443 -17.14 10.50 -23.27
N PHE A 444 -18.47 10.47 -23.46
CA PHE A 444 -19.39 9.85 -22.50
C PHE A 444 -19.96 8.51 -22.95
N PHE A 445 -19.87 8.17 -24.23
CA PHE A 445 -20.39 6.94 -24.78
C PHE A 445 -19.31 6.17 -25.55
N ALA A 446 -19.42 4.86 -25.56
CA ALA A 446 -18.47 3.96 -26.21
C ALA A 446 -18.36 4.24 -27.72
N GLU A 447 -19.51 4.52 -28.35
CA GLU A 447 -19.61 4.85 -29.77
C GLU A 447 -18.87 6.16 -30.12
N ASP A 448 -18.87 7.14 -29.22
CA ASP A 448 -18.16 8.41 -29.43
C ASP A 448 -16.64 8.19 -29.39
N ALA A 449 -16.14 7.28 -28.53
CA ALA A 449 -14.71 6.92 -28.50
C ALA A 449 -14.29 6.24 -29.81
N GLU A 450 -15.09 5.29 -30.31
CA GLU A 450 -14.87 4.61 -31.59
C GLU A 450 -14.88 5.61 -32.75
N LYS A 451 -15.88 6.49 -32.81
CA LYS A 451 -16.02 7.50 -33.84
C LYS A 451 -14.84 8.47 -33.88
N MET A 452 -14.41 8.93 -32.68
CA MET A 452 -13.28 9.86 -32.58
C MET A 452 -11.97 9.23 -33.07
N LEU A 453 -11.74 7.96 -32.77
CA LEU A 453 -10.58 7.23 -33.27
C LEU A 453 -10.63 7.06 -34.79
N LYS A 454 -11.78 6.69 -35.33
CA LYS A 454 -11.94 6.43 -36.79
C LYS A 454 -11.88 7.71 -37.62
N GLU A 455 -12.56 8.77 -37.18
CA GLU A 455 -12.69 10.01 -37.98
C GLU A 455 -11.51 10.97 -37.80
N LYS A 456 -10.97 11.04 -36.54
CA LYS A 456 -9.93 12.02 -36.19
C LYS A 456 -8.57 11.39 -35.89
N ASN A 457 -8.47 10.07 -35.92
CA ASN A 457 -7.29 9.30 -35.48
C ASN A 457 -6.83 9.73 -34.06
N GLN A 458 -7.80 10.06 -33.18
CA GLN A 458 -7.55 10.55 -31.84
C GLN A 458 -8.25 9.68 -30.80
N ARG A 459 -7.49 9.20 -29.82
CA ARG A 459 -8.05 8.42 -28.71
C ARG A 459 -8.58 9.35 -27.63
N ALA A 460 -9.78 9.06 -27.15
CA ALA A 460 -10.47 9.83 -26.11
C ALA A 460 -10.33 9.19 -24.72
N ILE A 461 -10.64 9.94 -23.67
CA ILE A 461 -10.91 9.40 -22.35
C ILE A 461 -12.40 9.08 -22.25
N LEU A 462 -12.73 7.81 -22.06
CA LEU A 462 -14.10 7.37 -21.87
C LEU A 462 -14.50 7.57 -20.40
N VAL A 463 -15.49 8.45 -20.17
CA VAL A 463 -15.98 8.78 -18.83
C VAL A 463 -17.39 8.24 -18.63
N ARG A 464 -17.55 7.40 -17.61
CA ARG A 464 -18.83 6.75 -17.31
C ARG A 464 -19.15 6.85 -15.81
N ILE A 465 -20.42 6.74 -15.44
CA ILE A 465 -20.78 6.47 -14.04
C ILE A 465 -20.23 5.10 -13.65
N GLU A 466 -20.50 4.10 -14.47
CA GLU A 466 -19.92 2.75 -14.43
C GLU A 466 -19.92 2.18 -15.85
N THR A 467 -19.03 1.23 -16.14
CA THR A 467 -18.99 0.56 -17.46
C THR A 467 -19.77 -0.74 -17.43
N SER A 468 -20.31 -1.11 -18.58
CA SER A 468 -21.00 -2.36 -18.84
C SER A 468 -20.29 -3.16 -19.96
N PRO A 469 -20.66 -4.44 -20.18
CA PRO A 469 -20.08 -5.22 -21.29
C PRO A 469 -20.30 -4.61 -22.67
N GLU A 470 -21.33 -3.82 -22.86
CA GLU A 470 -21.59 -3.11 -24.13
C GLU A 470 -20.55 -2.02 -24.41
N ASP A 471 -19.90 -1.48 -23.38
CA ASP A 471 -18.85 -0.46 -23.51
C ASP A 471 -17.50 -1.01 -23.99
N LEU A 472 -17.36 -2.35 -24.11
CA LEU A 472 -16.09 -3.05 -24.35
C LEU A 472 -15.32 -2.50 -25.55
N LYS A 473 -16.01 -2.24 -26.67
CA LYS A 473 -15.38 -1.73 -27.89
C LYS A 473 -14.88 -0.31 -27.72
N GLY A 474 -15.67 0.57 -27.10
CA GLY A 474 -15.25 1.92 -26.80
C GLY A 474 -14.10 1.98 -25.80
N MET A 475 -14.06 1.05 -24.83
CA MET A 475 -12.93 0.92 -23.91
C MET A 475 -11.64 0.51 -24.62
N LEU A 476 -11.70 -0.36 -25.63
CA LEU A 476 -10.56 -0.72 -26.50
C LEU A 476 -10.02 0.47 -27.28
N ASP A 477 -10.91 1.30 -27.80
CA ASP A 477 -10.57 2.45 -28.65
C ASP A 477 -10.17 3.68 -27.85
N ALA A 478 -10.52 3.75 -26.56
CA ALA A 478 -10.16 4.83 -25.66
C ALA A 478 -8.65 4.84 -25.33
N ALA A 479 -8.11 6.01 -24.99
CA ALA A 479 -6.78 6.18 -24.38
C ALA A 479 -6.78 5.70 -22.92
N GLY A 480 -7.86 6.00 -22.19
CA GLY A 480 -8.05 5.62 -20.80
C GLY A 480 -9.51 5.64 -20.41
N ILE A 481 -9.81 5.06 -19.25
CA ILE A 481 -11.16 4.91 -18.71
C ILE A 481 -11.24 5.60 -17.33
N LEU A 482 -12.30 6.41 -17.15
CA LEU A 482 -12.60 7.06 -15.88
C LEU A 482 -14.02 6.73 -15.47
N THR A 483 -14.22 6.21 -14.24
CA THR A 483 -15.57 5.95 -13.72
C THR A 483 -15.82 6.64 -12.38
N ALA A 484 -17.04 7.15 -12.20
CA ALA A 484 -17.49 7.73 -10.95
C ALA A 484 -17.72 6.64 -9.89
N ARG A 485 -18.18 5.47 -10.29
CA ARG A 485 -18.45 4.31 -9.42
C ARG A 485 -17.57 3.13 -9.80
N GLY A 486 -17.43 2.20 -8.88
CA GLY A 486 -16.71 0.93 -9.08
C GLY A 486 -15.44 0.83 -8.25
N GLY A 487 -15.19 -0.37 -7.74
CA GLY A 487 -13.98 -0.74 -6.99
C GLY A 487 -12.91 -1.33 -7.90
N MET A 488 -11.84 -1.83 -7.29
CA MET A 488 -10.73 -2.52 -7.98
C MET A 488 -11.14 -3.81 -8.70
N THR A 489 -12.32 -4.35 -8.40
CA THR A 489 -12.92 -5.53 -9.01
C THR A 489 -14.09 -5.20 -9.93
N SER A 490 -14.36 -3.92 -10.19
CA SER A 490 -15.43 -3.49 -11.11
C SER A 490 -15.13 -3.92 -12.54
N HIS A 491 -16.17 -3.96 -13.38
CA HIS A 491 -16.04 -4.25 -14.81
C HIS A 491 -14.98 -3.36 -15.47
N ALA A 492 -15.03 -2.02 -15.22
CA ALA A 492 -14.04 -1.09 -15.73
C ALA A 492 -12.60 -1.47 -15.35
N ALA A 493 -12.36 -1.78 -14.07
CA ALA A 493 -11.05 -2.11 -13.55
C ALA A 493 -10.49 -3.44 -14.12
N VAL A 494 -11.32 -4.48 -14.16
CA VAL A 494 -10.90 -5.81 -14.63
C VAL A 494 -10.62 -5.80 -16.14
N VAL A 495 -11.53 -5.21 -16.90
CA VAL A 495 -11.43 -5.15 -18.38
C VAL A 495 -10.27 -4.25 -18.79
N ALA A 496 -10.11 -3.07 -18.16
CA ALA A 496 -9.00 -2.15 -18.48
C ALA A 496 -7.64 -2.81 -18.24
N ARG A 497 -7.49 -3.55 -17.13
CA ARG A 497 -6.26 -4.33 -16.84
C ARG A 497 -6.01 -5.41 -17.90
N GLY A 498 -7.04 -6.15 -18.29
CA GLY A 498 -6.93 -7.15 -19.35
C GLY A 498 -6.54 -6.58 -20.70
N MET A 499 -6.88 -5.31 -20.97
CA MET A 499 -6.55 -4.59 -22.19
C MET A 499 -5.24 -3.78 -22.09
N GLY A 500 -4.58 -3.72 -20.95
CA GLY A 500 -3.43 -2.85 -20.72
C GLY A 500 -3.76 -1.35 -20.85
N LYS A 501 -4.98 -0.94 -20.50
CA LYS A 501 -5.46 0.45 -20.59
C LYS A 501 -5.42 1.14 -19.23
N CYS A 502 -4.96 2.38 -19.22
CA CYS A 502 -5.02 3.23 -18.02
C CYS A 502 -6.47 3.35 -17.52
N CYS A 503 -6.70 3.13 -16.24
CA CYS A 503 -8.03 3.24 -15.64
C CYS A 503 -7.98 3.85 -14.24
N VAL A 504 -8.82 4.86 -14.03
CA VAL A 504 -9.15 5.41 -12.72
C VAL A 504 -10.61 5.10 -12.45
N SER A 505 -10.91 4.39 -11.37
CA SER A 505 -12.25 3.91 -11.03
C SER A 505 -12.71 4.49 -9.68
N GLY A 506 -14.03 4.62 -9.49
CA GLY A 506 -14.59 5.04 -8.21
C GLY A 506 -14.25 6.48 -7.79
N ALA A 507 -14.12 7.38 -8.75
CA ALA A 507 -13.97 8.81 -8.49
C ALA A 507 -15.33 9.44 -8.13
N GLY A 508 -15.81 9.15 -6.92
CA GLY A 508 -17.19 9.43 -6.48
C GLY A 508 -17.61 10.91 -6.43
N GLU A 509 -16.65 11.83 -6.48
CA GLU A 509 -16.90 13.26 -6.54
C GLU A 509 -17.36 13.74 -7.94
N LEU A 510 -17.21 12.89 -8.98
CA LEU A 510 -17.64 13.20 -10.35
C LEU A 510 -19.17 13.21 -10.45
N GLN A 511 -19.73 14.34 -10.80
CA GLN A 511 -21.15 14.49 -11.16
C GLN A 511 -21.26 14.48 -12.68
N ILE A 512 -21.63 13.34 -13.24
CA ILE A 512 -21.74 13.13 -14.69
C ILE A 512 -23.19 13.34 -15.13
N ASP A 513 -23.39 14.27 -16.07
CA ASP A 513 -24.68 14.50 -16.73
C ASP A 513 -24.58 14.11 -18.21
N TYR A 514 -25.18 12.99 -18.55
CA TYR A 514 -25.20 12.48 -19.94
C TYR A 514 -26.06 13.32 -20.90
N LYS A 515 -27.07 14.05 -20.39
CA LYS A 515 -27.94 14.88 -21.23
C LYS A 515 -27.22 16.13 -21.71
N THR A 516 -26.49 16.77 -20.81
CA THR A 516 -25.70 17.97 -21.12
C THR A 516 -24.28 17.62 -21.57
N ARG A 517 -23.89 16.34 -21.48
CA ARG A 517 -22.53 15.84 -21.76
C ARG A 517 -21.48 16.64 -21.00
N THR A 518 -21.66 16.75 -19.68
CA THR A 518 -20.78 17.51 -18.79
C THR A 518 -20.42 16.72 -17.53
N ILE A 519 -19.26 17.04 -16.98
CA ILE A 519 -18.80 16.60 -15.67
C ILE A 519 -18.67 17.83 -14.78
N ARG A 520 -19.20 17.77 -13.55
CA ARG A 520 -18.92 18.75 -12.52
C ARG A 520 -18.15 18.10 -11.39
N VAL A 521 -17.04 18.70 -10.98
CA VAL A 521 -16.19 18.20 -9.92
C VAL A 521 -15.35 19.34 -9.31
N ASN A 522 -15.38 19.48 -8.01
CA ASN A 522 -14.54 20.43 -7.24
C ASN A 522 -14.48 21.86 -7.83
N GLY A 523 -15.65 22.38 -8.28
CA GLY A 523 -15.78 23.71 -8.88
C GLY A 523 -15.39 23.80 -10.36
N TYR A 524 -15.01 22.69 -11.00
CA TYR A 524 -14.75 22.60 -12.43
C TYR A 524 -15.99 22.09 -13.17
N GLU A 525 -16.22 22.62 -14.36
CA GLU A 525 -17.16 22.10 -15.34
C GLU A 525 -16.36 21.67 -16.59
N ILE A 526 -16.44 20.41 -16.96
CA ILE A 526 -15.72 19.79 -18.07
C ILE A 526 -16.76 19.30 -19.06
N LYS A 527 -16.66 19.73 -20.31
CA LYS A 527 -17.58 19.36 -21.39
C LYS A 527 -17.00 18.27 -22.26
N GLU A 528 -17.84 17.61 -23.04
CA GLU A 528 -17.39 16.70 -24.07
C GLU A 528 -16.40 17.39 -25.02
N GLY A 529 -15.27 16.72 -25.28
CA GLY A 529 -14.19 17.26 -26.09
C GLY A 529 -13.13 18.05 -25.31
N ASP A 530 -13.41 18.46 -24.07
CA ASP A 530 -12.38 19.04 -23.19
C ASP A 530 -11.36 17.99 -22.82
N TRP A 531 -10.11 18.40 -22.63
CA TRP A 531 -9.02 17.47 -22.34
C TRP A 531 -8.87 17.24 -20.83
N ILE A 532 -8.67 15.97 -20.50
CA ILE A 532 -8.24 15.53 -19.18
C ILE A 532 -7.13 14.51 -19.29
N SER A 533 -6.41 14.31 -18.19
CA SER A 533 -5.35 13.31 -18.11
C SER A 533 -5.54 12.43 -16.89
N LEU A 534 -5.30 11.13 -17.04
CA LEU A 534 -5.48 10.10 -16.00
C LEU A 534 -4.14 9.50 -15.60
N ASN A 535 -3.89 9.41 -14.30
CA ASN A 535 -2.80 8.62 -13.76
C ASN A 535 -3.38 7.33 -13.13
N GLY A 536 -3.35 6.25 -13.87
CA GLY A 536 -3.88 4.97 -13.43
C GLY A 536 -3.07 4.32 -12.31
N SER A 537 -1.84 4.78 -12.06
CA SER A 537 -0.97 4.28 -10.98
C SER A 537 -1.24 4.98 -9.64
N THR A 538 -1.67 6.26 -9.65
CA THR A 538 -1.96 7.04 -8.43
C THR A 538 -3.45 7.28 -8.21
N GLY A 539 -4.29 7.07 -9.23
CA GLY A 539 -5.71 7.36 -9.22
C GLY A 539 -6.05 8.85 -9.41
N GLU A 540 -5.08 9.68 -9.77
CA GLU A 540 -5.27 11.13 -9.95
C GLU A 540 -5.77 11.46 -11.35
N VAL A 541 -6.67 12.44 -11.44
CA VAL A 541 -7.20 13.01 -12.66
C VAL A 541 -6.80 14.47 -12.75
N TYR A 542 -6.22 14.86 -13.87
CA TYR A 542 -5.70 16.21 -14.10
C TYR A 542 -6.52 16.96 -15.15
N LEU A 543 -6.67 18.25 -14.94
CA LEU A 543 -7.29 19.14 -15.93
C LEU A 543 -6.34 19.38 -17.11
N GLY A 544 -6.86 19.26 -18.32
CA GLY A 544 -6.11 19.53 -19.55
C GLY A 544 -5.22 18.38 -20.00
N GLN A 545 -4.43 18.69 -20.99
CA GLN A 545 -3.49 17.75 -21.62
C GLN A 545 -2.15 17.77 -20.89
N VAL A 546 -1.78 16.65 -20.29
CA VAL A 546 -0.44 16.42 -19.73
C VAL A 546 0.32 15.50 -20.67
N ALA A 547 1.50 15.92 -21.09
CA ALA A 547 2.33 15.14 -21.99
C ALA A 547 2.73 13.79 -21.37
N THR A 548 2.66 12.72 -22.17
CA THR A 548 3.06 11.37 -21.78
C THR A 548 4.34 10.95 -22.49
N GLN A 549 5.12 10.10 -21.83
CA GLN A 549 6.29 9.44 -22.40
C GLN A 549 6.03 7.95 -22.49
N ALA A 550 6.55 7.31 -23.53
CA ALA A 550 6.55 5.84 -23.60
C ALA A 550 7.35 5.27 -22.42
N ALA A 551 7.03 4.03 -22.04
CA ALA A 551 7.80 3.30 -21.05
C ALA A 551 9.28 3.25 -21.44
N ASP A 552 10.16 3.63 -20.51
CA ASP A 552 11.61 3.50 -20.70
C ASP A 552 12.04 2.11 -20.23
N LEU A 553 12.29 1.24 -21.20
CA LEU A 553 12.77 -0.13 -20.97
C LEU A 553 14.31 -0.23 -20.97
N SER A 554 14.99 0.90 -21.03
CA SER A 554 16.45 1.04 -20.92
C SER A 554 16.91 1.21 -19.47
N GLY A 555 18.16 1.55 -19.25
CA GLY A 555 18.68 1.86 -17.93
C GLY A 555 18.61 0.69 -16.94
N ASP A 556 18.16 0.95 -15.74
CA ASP A 556 18.12 -0.05 -14.66
C ASP A 556 17.15 -1.20 -14.95
N PHE A 557 16.02 -0.94 -15.61
CA PHE A 557 15.08 -1.97 -16.05
C PHE A 557 15.71 -2.91 -17.06
N GLY A 558 16.39 -2.35 -18.08
CA GLY A 558 17.11 -3.14 -19.10
C GLY A 558 18.17 -4.04 -18.49
N GLN A 559 18.99 -3.51 -17.58
CA GLN A 559 20.00 -4.27 -16.86
C GLN A 559 19.41 -5.38 -16.01
N LEU A 560 18.29 -5.13 -15.30
CA LEU A 560 17.56 -6.14 -14.56
C LEU A 560 17.08 -7.28 -15.48
N MET A 561 16.56 -6.94 -16.66
CA MET A 561 16.11 -7.93 -17.62
C MET A 561 17.27 -8.76 -18.18
N GLU A 562 18.45 -8.18 -18.38
CA GLU A 562 19.66 -8.92 -18.75
C GLU A 562 20.08 -9.91 -17.68
N LEU A 563 20.05 -9.50 -16.40
CA LEU A 563 20.29 -10.39 -15.27
C LEU A 563 19.26 -11.52 -15.20
N ALA A 564 17.98 -11.20 -15.38
CA ALA A 564 16.92 -12.21 -15.39
C ALA A 564 17.14 -13.24 -16.50
N ARG A 565 17.53 -12.84 -17.69
CA ARG A 565 17.88 -13.75 -18.79
C ARG A 565 19.12 -14.62 -18.47
N LYS A 566 20.13 -14.05 -17.81
CA LYS A 566 21.34 -14.78 -17.41
C LYS A 566 21.01 -15.97 -16.50
N TYR A 567 20.02 -15.83 -15.62
CA TYR A 567 19.62 -16.87 -14.67
C TYR A 567 18.39 -17.67 -15.09
N SER A 568 17.69 -17.26 -16.16
CA SER A 568 16.53 -17.99 -16.68
C SER A 568 16.95 -19.29 -17.35
N VAL A 569 16.31 -20.39 -16.96
CA VAL A 569 16.48 -21.70 -17.60
C VAL A 569 15.49 -21.87 -18.75
N LEU A 570 14.26 -21.39 -18.58
CA LEU A 570 13.21 -21.42 -19.59
C LEU A 570 13.27 -20.18 -20.46
N LYS A 571 12.98 -20.37 -21.75
CA LYS A 571 12.87 -19.30 -22.72
C LYS A 571 11.44 -18.82 -22.85
N VAL A 572 11.25 -17.50 -22.95
CA VAL A 572 9.92 -16.88 -23.11
C VAL A 572 9.58 -16.75 -24.57
N ARG A 573 8.45 -17.31 -24.99
CA ARG A 573 7.89 -17.16 -26.33
C ARG A 573 6.54 -16.45 -26.26
N ALA A 574 6.36 -15.43 -27.08
CA ALA A 574 5.13 -14.66 -27.17
C ALA A 574 4.20 -15.20 -28.25
N ASN A 575 2.92 -14.88 -28.17
CA ASN A 575 2.00 -15.05 -29.29
C ASN A 575 2.04 -13.78 -30.15
N ALA A 576 2.25 -13.93 -31.45
CA ALA A 576 2.22 -12.83 -32.41
C ALA A 576 1.81 -13.35 -33.77
N ASP A 577 0.85 -12.67 -34.40
CA ASP A 577 0.26 -13.07 -35.67
C ASP A 577 0.64 -12.12 -36.83
N THR A 578 1.16 -10.92 -36.48
CA THR A 578 1.59 -9.92 -37.46
C THR A 578 3.07 -9.54 -37.25
N PRO A 579 3.75 -9.03 -38.31
CA PRO A 579 5.12 -8.50 -38.17
C PRO A 579 5.26 -7.40 -37.07
N LYS A 580 4.22 -6.59 -36.90
CA LYS A 580 4.19 -5.52 -35.90
C LYS A 580 4.16 -6.09 -34.49
N ASP A 581 3.31 -7.09 -34.22
CA ASP A 581 3.21 -7.76 -32.92
C ASP A 581 4.49 -8.51 -32.58
N ALA A 582 5.11 -9.16 -33.61
CA ALA A 582 6.38 -9.85 -33.46
C ALA A 582 7.53 -8.88 -33.09
N ALA A 583 7.59 -7.71 -33.75
CA ALA A 583 8.56 -6.68 -33.42
C ALA A 583 8.38 -6.14 -32.00
N GLN A 584 7.14 -5.94 -31.59
CA GLN A 584 6.82 -5.51 -30.21
C GLN A 584 7.20 -6.57 -29.18
N ALA A 585 6.89 -7.84 -29.45
CA ALA A 585 7.25 -8.95 -28.60
C ALA A 585 8.78 -9.08 -28.46
N PHE A 586 9.52 -8.97 -29.58
CA PHE A 586 10.97 -8.99 -29.58
C PHE A 586 11.56 -7.82 -28.78
N MET A 587 11.02 -6.63 -28.94
CA MET A 587 11.45 -5.44 -28.19
C MET A 587 11.23 -5.61 -26.68
N PHE A 588 10.17 -6.29 -26.26
CA PHE A 588 9.95 -6.65 -24.86
C PHE A 588 10.80 -7.83 -24.37
N GLY A 589 11.63 -8.40 -25.24
CA GLY A 589 12.58 -9.44 -24.88
C GLY A 589 12.06 -10.86 -25.06
N ALA A 590 11.04 -11.08 -25.85
CA ALA A 590 10.62 -12.43 -26.23
C ALA A 590 11.73 -13.12 -27.03
N GLU A 591 12.01 -14.37 -26.69
CA GLU A 591 13.05 -15.21 -27.30
C GLU A 591 12.49 -16.14 -28.39
N GLY A 592 11.33 -15.82 -28.92
CA GLY A 592 10.65 -16.51 -30.00
C GLY A 592 9.16 -16.24 -30.03
N ILE A 593 8.51 -16.71 -31.11
CA ILE A 593 7.05 -16.76 -31.21
C ILE A 593 6.60 -18.17 -30.90
N GLY A 594 5.78 -18.32 -29.86
CA GLY A 594 5.24 -19.59 -29.39
C GLY A 594 4.04 -20.05 -30.21
N LEU A 595 3.27 -19.09 -30.74
CA LEU A 595 2.16 -19.35 -31.64
C LEU A 595 1.93 -18.16 -32.58
N CYS A 596 2.05 -18.42 -33.88
CA CYS A 596 1.57 -17.57 -34.95
C CYS A 596 0.35 -18.24 -35.58
N ARG A 597 -0.79 -17.62 -35.47
CA ARG A 597 -2.08 -18.15 -35.96
C ARG A 597 -2.31 -17.64 -37.38
N THR A 598 -2.12 -18.49 -38.37
CA THR A 598 -2.24 -18.10 -39.79
C THR A 598 -3.65 -17.67 -40.19
N GLU A 599 -4.68 -18.17 -39.50
CA GLU A 599 -6.07 -17.77 -39.70
C GLU A 599 -6.31 -16.29 -39.38
N HIS A 600 -5.57 -15.70 -38.44
CA HIS A 600 -5.68 -14.27 -38.13
C HIS A 600 -5.12 -13.36 -39.24
N MET A 601 -4.19 -13.86 -40.05
CA MET A 601 -3.64 -13.12 -41.22
C MET A 601 -4.67 -12.84 -42.29
N PHE A 602 -5.81 -13.58 -42.28
CA PHE A 602 -6.83 -13.53 -43.31
C PHE A 602 -7.94 -12.51 -43.06
N PHE A 603 -7.96 -11.87 -41.90
CA PHE A 603 -9.03 -10.93 -41.55
C PHE A 603 -8.76 -9.48 -41.98
N GLU A 604 -7.57 -9.17 -42.49
CA GLU A 604 -7.22 -7.81 -42.90
C GLU A 604 -7.55 -7.53 -44.39
N GLY A 605 -8.23 -6.42 -44.65
CA GLY A 605 -8.48 -5.89 -46.00
C GLY A 605 -9.22 -6.84 -46.95
N ASP A 606 -8.74 -6.95 -48.18
CA ASP A 606 -9.35 -7.77 -49.22
C ASP A 606 -9.03 -9.27 -49.10
N ARG A 607 -8.20 -9.68 -48.17
CA ARG A 607 -7.77 -11.07 -47.95
C ARG A 607 -8.98 -11.97 -47.66
N ILE A 608 -9.96 -11.48 -46.92
CA ILE A 608 -11.17 -12.21 -46.54
C ILE A 608 -11.96 -12.67 -47.78
N LYS A 609 -11.94 -11.90 -48.88
CA LYS A 609 -12.61 -12.27 -50.12
C LYS A 609 -11.96 -13.50 -50.75
N ALA A 610 -10.63 -13.53 -50.84
CA ALA A 610 -9.89 -14.66 -51.38
C ALA A 610 -10.06 -15.93 -50.50
N VAL A 611 -10.14 -15.77 -49.19
CA VAL A 611 -10.43 -16.88 -48.26
C VAL A 611 -11.83 -17.45 -48.48
N ARG A 612 -12.82 -16.58 -48.64
CA ARG A 612 -14.20 -17.02 -49.00
C ARG A 612 -14.25 -17.75 -50.31
N GLU A 613 -13.60 -17.22 -51.37
CA GLU A 613 -13.48 -17.89 -52.65
C GLU A 613 -12.84 -19.27 -52.51
N MET A 614 -11.79 -19.40 -51.70
CA MET A 614 -11.13 -20.66 -51.41
C MET A 614 -12.07 -21.68 -50.72
N ILE A 615 -12.86 -21.23 -49.69
CA ILE A 615 -13.77 -22.09 -48.95
C ILE A 615 -14.96 -22.52 -49.82
N LEU A 616 -15.50 -21.61 -50.58
CA LEU A 616 -16.69 -21.81 -51.43
C LEU A 616 -16.39 -22.42 -52.81
N ALA A 617 -15.13 -22.69 -53.10
CA ALA A 617 -14.78 -23.32 -54.39
C ALA A 617 -15.33 -24.72 -54.49
N ASP A 618 -16.07 -25.02 -55.57
CA ASP A 618 -16.71 -26.30 -55.83
C ASP A 618 -15.68 -27.40 -56.17
N ASP A 619 -14.53 -27.03 -56.71
CA ASP A 619 -13.51 -27.97 -57.16
C ASP A 619 -12.08 -27.51 -56.76
N GLU A 620 -11.13 -28.40 -57.01
CA GLU A 620 -9.70 -28.13 -56.74
C GLU A 620 -9.15 -27.00 -57.59
N ALA A 621 -9.60 -26.88 -58.84
CA ALA A 621 -9.09 -25.85 -59.78
C ALA A 621 -9.50 -24.44 -59.32
N GLY A 622 -10.75 -24.25 -58.94
CA GLY A 622 -11.23 -23.00 -58.35
C GLY A 622 -10.55 -22.65 -57.05
N ARG A 623 -10.31 -23.65 -56.17
CA ARG A 623 -9.59 -23.46 -54.90
C ARG A 623 -8.13 -23.04 -55.14
N ARG A 624 -7.45 -23.60 -56.12
CA ARG A 624 -6.07 -23.22 -56.50
C ARG A 624 -6.00 -21.79 -57.00
N VAL A 625 -6.99 -21.29 -57.72
CA VAL A 625 -7.09 -19.89 -58.14
C VAL A 625 -7.18 -18.94 -56.95
N ALA A 626 -8.01 -19.26 -55.94
CA ALA A 626 -8.14 -18.46 -54.74
C ALA A 626 -6.85 -18.50 -53.89
N LEU A 627 -6.23 -19.67 -53.74
CA LEU A 627 -4.96 -19.85 -53.01
C LEU A 627 -3.81 -19.06 -53.69
N ALA A 628 -3.79 -18.96 -55.00
CA ALA A 628 -2.81 -18.16 -55.73
C ALA A 628 -2.89 -16.66 -55.40
N LYS A 629 -4.06 -16.16 -55.00
CA LYS A 629 -4.25 -14.78 -54.49
C LYS A 629 -3.69 -14.59 -53.09
N LEU A 630 -3.82 -15.61 -52.23
CA LEU A 630 -3.39 -15.57 -50.84
C LEU A 630 -1.86 -15.75 -50.67
N LEU A 631 -1.25 -16.55 -51.53
CA LEU A 631 0.16 -16.93 -51.41
C LEU A 631 1.12 -15.73 -51.28
N PRO A 632 1.06 -14.69 -52.16
CA PRO A 632 1.97 -13.54 -52.02
C PRO A 632 1.74 -12.74 -50.76
N MET A 633 0.51 -12.64 -50.27
CA MET A 633 0.15 -11.92 -49.03
C MET A 633 0.74 -12.63 -47.82
N GLN A 634 0.51 -13.93 -47.71
CA GLN A 634 1.02 -14.74 -46.62
C GLN A 634 2.55 -14.86 -46.63
N ARG A 635 3.16 -14.91 -47.80
CA ARG A 635 4.62 -14.84 -47.93
C ARG A 635 5.16 -13.55 -47.34
N SER A 636 4.56 -12.42 -47.67
CA SER A 636 4.96 -11.11 -47.12
C SER A 636 4.84 -11.06 -45.57
N ASP A 637 3.78 -11.66 -45.02
CA ASP A 637 3.59 -11.72 -43.56
C ASP A 637 4.68 -12.55 -42.91
N PHE A 638 5.00 -13.73 -43.41
CA PHE A 638 6.08 -14.56 -42.88
C PHE A 638 7.44 -13.91 -43.04
N GLU A 639 7.75 -13.31 -44.16
CA GLU A 639 9.00 -12.56 -44.35
C GLU A 639 9.13 -11.44 -43.28
N GLY A 640 8.05 -10.71 -43.06
CA GLY A 640 7.97 -9.68 -42.01
C GLY A 640 8.17 -10.22 -40.60
N LEU A 641 7.51 -11.33 -40.29
CA LEU A 641 7.65 -12.02 -38.97
C LEU A 641 9.09 -12.50 -38.73
N PHE A 642 9.68 -13.17 -39.70
CA PHE A 642 11.06 -13.69 -39.57
C PHE A 642 12.09 -12.57 -39.48
N LYS A 643 11.90 -11.47 -40.25
CA LYS A 643 12.75 -10.27 -40.13
C LYS A 643 12.63 -9.64 -38.73
N ALA A 644 11.41 -9.50 -38.22
CA ALA A 644 11.18 -8.96 -36.87
C ALA A 644 11.82 -9.79 -35.77
N MET A 645 11.83 -11.11 -35.92
CA MET A 645 12.36 -12.04 -34.89
C MET A 645 13.88 -12.29 -34.99
N GLN A 646 14.56 -11.77 -36.02
CA GLN A 646 16.02 -11.76 -36.15
C GLN A 646 16.70 -13.13 -35.88
N GLY A 647 16.14 -14.21 -36.38
CA GLY A 647 16.65 -15.56 -36.22
C GLY A 647 16.15 -16.34 -34.98
N HIS A 648 15.32 -15.71 -34.14
CA HIS A 648 14.63 -16.41 -33.09
C HIS A 648 13.53 -17.34 -33.63
N PRO A 649 13.21 -18.47 -32.97
CA PRO A 649 12.25 -19.44 -33.48
C PRO A 649 10.83 -18.87 -33.51
N VAL A 650 10.13 -19.22 -34.60
CA VAL A 650 8.72 -18.88 -34.83
C VAL A 650 7.93 -20.17 -35.03
N THR A 651 7.00 -20.47 -34.11
CA THR A 651 6.08 -21.61 -34.26
C THR A 651 4.84 -21.15 -35.01
N VAL A 652 4.61 -21.74 -36.16
CA VAL A 652 3.48 -21.39 -37.06
C VAL A 652 2.42 -22.47 -36.95
N ARG A 653 1.16 -22.10 -36.64
CA ARG A 653 0.03 -22.98 -36.81
C ARG A 653 -0.33 -23.05 -38.30
N LEU A 654 -0.29 -24.23 -38.86
CA LEU A 654 -0.81 -24.44 -40.20
C LEU A 654 -2.31 -24.12 -40.24
N LEU A 655 -2.83 -23.86 -41.44
CA LEU A 655 -4.19 -23.43 -41.65
C LEU A 655 -5.22 -24.35 -40.95
N ASP A 656 -5.87 -23.82 -39.94
CA ASP A 656 -6.97 -24.48 -39.21
C ASP A 656 -8.03 -23.41 -38.94
N PRO A 657 -8.83 -23.04 -39.95
CA PRO A 657 -9.87 -22.05 -39.72
C PRO A 657 -10.97 -22.69 -38.86
N PRO A 658 -11.15 -22.21 -37.61
CA PRO A 658 -12.30 -22.64 -36.85
C PRO A 658 -13.56 -22.19 -37.59
N LEU A 659 -14.39 -23.14 -37.98
CA LEU A 659 -15.61 -22.88 -38.79
C LEU A 659 -16.52 -21.84 -38.13
N HIS A 660 -16.57 -21.78 -36.82
CA HIS A 660 -17.32 -20.76 -36.08
C HIS A 660 -16.70 -19.34 -36.18
N ALA A 661 -15.40 -19.18 -36.28
CA ALA A 661 -14.77 -17.87 -36.44
C ALA A 661 -14.98 -17.32 -37.89
N VAL A 662 -15.10 -18.19 -38.85
CA VAL A 662 -15.47 -17.84 -40.24
C VAL A 662 -16.98 -17.66 -40.38
N SER A 663 -17.78 -18.42 -39.66
CA SER A 663 -19.23 -18.47 -39.75
C SER A 663 -19.97 -17.39 -38.96
N TYR A 664 -19.46 -17.00 -37.80
CA TYR A 664 -20.16 -16.07 -36.89
C TYR A 664 -20.26 -14.64 -37.44
N THR A 665 -19.36 -14.25 -38.32
CA THR A 665 -19.38 -12.91 -38.93
C THR A 665 -20.11 -12.85 -40.29
N HIS A 666 -20.46 -13.98 -40.93
CA HIS A 666 -20.91 -13.96 -42.32
C HIS A 666 -21.97 -14.98 -42.75
N LEU A 667 -22.60 -15.72 -41.82
CA LEU A 667 -23.72 -16.63 -42.15
C LEU A 667 -25.10 -16.03 -41.85
N THR A 668 -25.21 -14.73 -41.62
CA THR A 668 -26.47 -14.03 -41.87
C THR A 668 -26.49 -13.61 -43.35
N LEU A 669 -26.77 -14.56 -44.21
CA LEU A 669 -27.24 -14.27 -45.53
C LEU A 669 -28.77 -14.28 -45.53
N PRO A 670 -29.39 -13.39 -46.37
CA PRO A 670 -30.83 -13.21 -46.43
C PRO A 670 -31.57 -14.47 -46.83
#